data_302a86316d5cb037d771c3b04785c6ec
#
_entry.id   302a86316d5cb037d771c3b04785c6ec
#
_cell.length_a   1.000
_cell.length_b   1.000
_cell.length_c   1.000
_cell.angle_alpha   90.00
_cell.angle_beta   90.00
_cell.angle_gamma   90.00
#
_symmetry.space_group_name_H-M   'P 1'
#
loop_
_entity.id
_entity.type
_entity.pdbx_description
1 polymer ?
#
loop_
_entity_poly.entity_id
_entity_poly.type
_entity_poly.pdbx_seq_one_letter_code
_entity_poly.pdbx_strand_id
1 'polypeptide(L)'
;MFWSCFLFLDLVFACLTMKYHVSSAEIEKAVAEAKTVVDSAYLFSRRQYVDRAKRNAARGSDIRRLLYQPRGQTRNAVRAADYMEQTVKLIKTSLQARHKRSINETDFLDASTLQSISDATGCTIQTRPLSCTGTNKFRTASNVCNNRQNSRWGASNTPFNRFVPAQYEDQISLPRGWTAQKPINNHVLPLVREVSNRIVKANVIESDSYYSHLLTFFGQWTDHDLTLTPTSPTVAIYGDSKTCDQNCDQVEPCFPIKVPSTDPRYTSESLRCFPFTRSAATCGSARTYGTVAPREQLNALTAAIDASQIYGSDDSTALYLRNLTSDRGLLRVNTDYTDNGRELLPFVNSSVNLCVNRDPNSRPPKEVQCFVAGDIRSSENIALTSIHTLMLREHNRLARALAKLNPHWDGDRLYHEARKIMGAYFQIITYRDYLPLIVGPDLIAKLLSNYPGYDETVNPSIANVFATAAYRFGHLILQSSVFRLNKQYQEHPKFPSPLLHLTFFQPWKVVYEGGVDPILRGLIGRPAKLNQQGNMMTEEVRDKLFEFTANLAQDLASLNMQRARDHGNPGYNAFRKFCGLSEPQSESDLAEVMKNRTLAKKFLALYGTPNNIDVWVAGASEPFLPGAKVGPLFGCLIATQFQRLRQGDRFWWENSGVFTEAQKESLRHVSFSRFICDNTGITELPQNAFLYRPRGSGYTKCSDIPAVDLSPWQEGTIEDHQGHQDPQDHRDHRDPQDHKVNPITLNHK
;
A
#
# COMPACT_ATOMS: atom_id res chain seq x y z
N MET A 1 65.10 -15.39 3.81
CA MET A 1 64.45 -16.35 2.93
C MET A 1 63.01 -16.67 3.35
N PHE A 2 62.31 -15.66 3.91
CA PHE A 2 60.92 -15.84 4.41
C PHE A 2 59.96 -14.72 3.93
N TRP A 3 60.41 -13.89 3.00
CA TRP A 3 59.60 -12.77 2.48
C TRP A 3 59.12 -12.93 1.04
N SER A 4 59.51 -14.01 0.37
CA SER A 4 59.11 -14.27 -1.03
C SER A 4 57.91 -15.21 -1.19
N CYS A 5 57.42 -15.83 -0.11
CA CYS A 5 56.26 -16.73 -0.20
C CYS A 5 54.91 -16.07 -0.05
N PHE A 6 54.81 -14.86 0.52
CA PHE A 6 53.53 -14.16 0.68
C PHE A 6 53.06 -13.48 -0.59
N LEU A 7 53.95 -13.02 -1.45
CA LEU A 7 53.61 -12.40 -2.74
C LEU A 7 53.15 -13.39 -3.80
N PHE A 8 53.48 -14.67 -3.67
CA PHE A 8 53.03 -15.72 -4.60
C PHE A 8 51.65 -16.28 -4.26
N LEU A 9 51.18 -16.20 -3.00
CA LEU A 9 49.85 -16.63 -2.61
C LEU A 9 48.77 -15.63 -3.05
N ASP A 10 49.03 -14.33 -2.97
CA ASP A 10 48.07 -13.30 -3.45
C ASP A 10 47.93 -13.29 -4.98
N LEU A 11 49.01 -13.60 -5.72
CA LEU A 11 48.96 -13.76 -7.19
C LEU A 11 48.28 -15.04 -7.64
N VAL A 12 48.36 -16.14 -6.88
CA VAL A 12 47.66 -17.38 -7.17
C VAL A 12 46.17 -17.32 -6.84
N PHE A 13 45.77 -16.58 -5.78
CA PHE A 13 44.35 -16.32 -5.51
C PHE A 13 43.74 -15.31 -6.49
N ALA A 14 44.48 -14.34 -6.99
CA ALA A 14 44.03 -13.42 -8.04
C ALA A 14 43.88 -14.09 -9.42
N CYS A 15 44.53 -15.23 -9.65
CA CYS A 15 44.45 -15.98 -10.92
C CYS A 15 43.33 -17.03 -10.97
N LEU A 16 42.60 -17.28 -9.85
CA LEU A 16 41.54 -18.30 -9.76
C LEU A 16 40.13 -17.77 -9.90
N THR A 17 39.92 -16.46 -10.02
CA THR A 17 38.62 -15.88 -10.42
C THR A 17 38.65 -15.58 -11.93
N MET A 18 38.53 -16.59 -12.77
CA MET A 18 38.21 -16.40 -14.18
C MET A 18 36.84 -15.75 -14.26
N LYS A 19 36.78 -14.41 -14.34
CA LYS A 19 35.57 -13.68 -14.68
C LYS A 19 35.28 -13.89 -16.17
N TYR A 20 34.10 -14.40 -16.49
CA TYR A 20 33.66 -14.48 -17.87
C TYR A 20 33.37 -13.06 -18.37
N HIS A 21 34.01 -12.68 -19.46
CA HIS A 21 33.74 -11.43 -20.13
C HIS A 21 32.44 -11.56 -20.97
N VAL A 22 31.52 -10.64 -20.80
CA VAL A 22 30.30 -10.53 -21.60
C VAL A 22 30.46 -9.30 -22.49
N SER A 23 30.40 -9.49 -23.80
CA SER A 23 30.53 -8.40 -24.76
C SER A 23 29.26 -7.51 -24.81
N SER A 24 29.41 -6.26 -25.22
CA SER A 24 28.26 -5.34 -25.41
C SER A 24 27.20 -5.92 -26.36
N ALA A 25 27.62 -6.60 -27.43
CA ALA A 25 26.70 -7.25 -28.37
C ALA A 25 25.89 -8.41 -27.71
N GLU A 26 26.52 -9.19 -26.80
CA GLU A 26 25.82 -10.22 -26.03
C GLU A 26 24.83 -9.62 -25.06
N ILE A 27 25.19 -8.49 -24.41
CA ILE A 27 24.28 -7.75 -23.51
C ILE A 27 23.07 -7.22 -24.32
N GLU A 28 23.29 -6.52 -25.44
CA GLU A 28 22.23 -5.97 -26.28
C GLU A 28 21.26 -7.06 -26.77
N LYS A 29 21.80 -8.19 -27.24
CA LYS A 29 21.00 -9.33 -27.66
C LYS A 29 20.15 -9.89 -26.51
N ALA A 30 20.75 -10.11 -25.35
CA ALA A 30 20.07 -10.65 -24.18
C ALA A 30 18.98 -9.67 -23.67
N VAL A 31 19.23 -8.35 -23.69
CA VAL A 31 18.24 -7.32 -23.33
C VAL A 31 17.08 -7.31 -24.31
N ALA A 32 17.33 -7.38 -25.61
CA ALA A 32 16.26 -7.41 -26.63
C ALA A 32 15.36 -8.66 -26.45
N GLU A 33 15.96 -9.79 -26.23
CA GLU A 33 15.25 -11.06 -25.94
C GLU A 33 14.48 -10.97 -24.62
N ALA A 34 15.08 -10.46 -23.55
CA ALA A 34 14.44 -10.25 -22.26
C ALA A 34 13.20 -9.35 -22.35
N LYS A 35 13.31 -8.22 -23.08
CA LYS A 35 12.16 -7.32 -23.32
C LYS A 35 11.03 -8.04 -24.04
N THR A 36 11.33 -8.80 -25.09
CA THR A 36 10.33 -9.55 -25.84
C THR A 36 9.62 -10.60 -24.97
N VAL A 37 10.37 -11.36 -24.18
CA VAL A 37 9.82 -12.41 -23.31
C VAL A 37 8.96 -11.80 -22.22
N VAL A 38 9.46 -10.79 -21.50
CA VAL A 38 8.74 -10.14 -20.41
C VAL A 38 7.45 -9.45 -20.92
N ASP A 39 7.54 -8.69 -22.02
CA ASP A 39 6.36 -8.01 -22.57
C ASP A 39 5.31 -8.98 -23.07
N SER A 40 5.72 -10.08 -23.70
CA SER A 40 4.81 -11.14 -24.11
C SER A 40 4.11 -11.79 -22.91
N ALA A 41 4.82 -12.01 -21.79
CA ALA A 41 4.25 -12.55 -20.57
C ALA A 41 3.19 -11.63 -19.95
N TYR A 42 3.44 -10.31 -19.91
CA TYR A 42 2.44 -9.34 -19.44
C TYR A 42 1.23 -9.28 -20.36
N LEU A 43 1.43 -9.24 -21.67
CA LEU A 43 0.33 -9.22 -22.66
C LEU A 43 -0.51 -10.48 -22.57
N PHE A 44 0.11 -11.65 -22.49
CA PHE A 44 -0.59 -12.93 -22.35
C PHE A 44 -1.43 -12.95 -21.08
N SER A 45 -0.84 -12.63 -19.95
CA SER A 45 -1.52 -12.60 -18.65
C SER A 45 -2.73 -11.65 -18.69
N ARG A 46 -2.55 -10.45 -19.23
CA ARG A 46 -3.62 -9.46 -19.36
C ARG A 46 -4.76 -9.97 -20.25
N ARG A 47 -4.47 -10.54 -21.41
CA ARG A 47 -5.49 -11.10 -22.32
C ARG A 47 -6.33 -12.16 -21.62
N GLN A 48 -5.70 -13.09 -20.91
CA GLN A 48 -6.39 -14.17 -20.18
C GLN A 48 -7.41 -13.61 -19.16
N TYR A 49 -7.04 -12.58 -18.40
CA TYR A 49 -7.94 -11.98 -17.39
C TYR A 49 -9.04 -11.14 -18.04
N VAL A 50 -8.70 -10.36 -19.05
CA VAL A 50 -9.67 -9.54 -19.80
C VAL A 50 -10.72 -10.44 -20.47
N ASP A 51 -10.31 -11.54 -21.09
CA ASP A 51 -11.21 -12.46 -21.77
C ASP A 51 -12.15 -13.17 -20.78
N ARG A 52 -11.66 -13.55 -19.59
CA ARG A 52 -12.53 -14.08 -18.53
C ARG A 52 -13.49 -13.01 -17.99
N ALA A 53 -13.02 -11.79 -17.78
CA ALA A 53 -13.87 -10.69 -17.31
C ALA A 53 -14.98 -10.36 -18.32
N LYS A 54 -14.69 -10.30 -19.62
CA LYS A 54 -15.67 -10.07 -20.68
C LYS A 54 -16.74 -11.17 -20.75
N ARG A 55 -16.40 -12.40 -20.37
CA ARG A 55 -17.34 -13.55 -20.34
C ARG A 55 -18.06 -13.71 -18.99
N ASN A 56 -17.96 -12.75 -18.08
CA ASN A 56 -18.44 -12.84 -16.68
C ASN A 56 -17.91 -14.06 -15.92
N ALA A 57 -16.77 -14.61 -16.34
CA ALA A 57 -16.11 -15.76 -15.73
C ALA A 57 -14.86 -15.35 -14.92
N ALA A 58 -14.73 -14.06 -14.58
CA ALA A 58 -13.62 -13.57 -13.79
C ALA A 58 -13.67 -14.15 -12.37
N ARG A 59 -12.51 -14.59 -11.90
CA ARG A 59 -12.29 -15.09 -10.55
C ARG A 59 -11.81 -13.94 -9.66
N GLY A 60 -11.92 -14.06 -8.35
CA GLY A 60 -11.37 -13.09 -7.42
C GLY A 60 -9.87 -12.82 -7.61
N SER A 61 -9.12 -13.87 -7.96
CA SER A 61 -7.72 -13.77 -8.34
C SER A 61 -7.48 -12.94 -9.60
N ASP A 62 -8.35 -13.03 -10.61
CA ASP A 62 -8.23 -12.26 -11.86
C ASP A 62 -8.44 -10.77 -11.62
N ILE A 63 -9.49 -10.42 -10.86
CA ILE A 63 -9.78 -9.03 -10.50
C ILE A 63 -8.63 -8.44 -9.72
N ARG A 64 -8.13 -9.16 -8.72
CA ARG A 64 -6.97 -8.73 -7.94
C ARG A 64 -5.76 -8.48 -8.83
N ARG A 65 -5.46 -9.38 -9.78
CA ARG A 65 -4.31 -9.22 -10.68
C ARG A 65 -4.48 -8.07 -11.66
N LEU A 66 -5.67 -7.86 -12.22
CA LEU A 66 -5.96 -6.70 -13.07
C LEU A 66 -5.85 -5.40 -12.27
N LEU A 67 -6.30 -5.40 -11.02
CA LEU A 67 -6.19 -4.26 -10.12
C LEU A 67 -4.72 -3.94 -9.79
N TYR A 68 -3.92 -4.92 -9.39
CA TYR A 68 -2.51 -4.76 -8.99
C TYR A 68 -1.52 -4.79 -10.18
N GLN A 69 -2.02 -4.81 -11.42
CA GLN A 69 -1.16 -4.70 -12.58
C GLN A 69 -0.56 -3.28 -12.66
N PRO A 70 0.77 -3.15 -12.78
CA PRO A 70 1.42 -1.85 -12.80
C PRO A 70 0.98 -1.00 -14.00
N ARG A 71 0.76 0.30 -13.77
CA ARG A 71 0.34 1.29 -14.77
C ARG A 71 1.28 2.49 -14.73
N GLY A 72 1.28 3.33 -15.78
CA GLY A 72 2.05 4.58 -15.81
C GLY A 72 3.52 4.41 -15.45
N GLN A 73 4.02 5.26 -14.61
CA GLN A 73 5.42 5.22 -14.14
C GLN A 73 5.75 3.93 -13.37
N THR A 74 4.80 3.42 -12.58
CA THR A 74 4.97 2.13 -11.87
C THR A 74 5.24 0.99 -12.84
N ARG A 75 4.58 0.98 -14.01
CA ARG A 75 4.84 -0.02 -15.06
C ARG A 75 6.27 0.06 -15.56
N ASN A 76 6.81 1.26 -15.78
CA ASN A 76 8.18 1.44 -16.26
C ASN A 76 9.20 0.94 -15.22
N ALA A 77 8.98 1.23 -13.93
CA ALA A 77 9.85 0.78 -12.86
C ALA A 77 9.86 -0.75 -12.73
N VAL A 78 8.68 -1.38 -12.73
CA VAL A 78 8.54 -2.85 -12.66
C VAL A 78 9.15 -3.51 -13.90
N ARG A 79 8.88 -2.98 -15.09
CA ARG A 79 9.41 -3.54 -16.35
C ARG A 79 10.94 -3.47 -16.41
N ALA A 80 11.53 -2.35 -15.99
CA ALA A 80 12.99 -2.22 -15.97
C ALA A 80 13.64 -3.31 -15.09
N ALA A 81 13.08 -3.58 -13.91
CA ALA A 81 13.54 -4.62 -13.02
C ALA A 81 13.36 -6.03 -13.62
N ASP A 82 12.20 -6.32 -14.20
CA ASP A 82 11.92 -7.62 -14.85
C ASP A 82 12.84 -7.85 -16.06
N TYR A 83 13.10 -6.81 -16.88
CA TYR A 83 14.04 -6.90 -18.00
C TYR A 83 15.46 -7.18 -17.52
N MET A 84 15.91 -6.51 -16.46
CA MET A 84 17.21 -6.73 -15.89
C MET A 84 17.37 -8.15 -15.34
N GLU A 85 16.41 -8.63 -14.56
CA GLU A 85 16.43 -10.00 -14.01
C GLU A 85 16.45 -11.05 -15.13
N GLN A 86 15.60 -10.89 -16.14
CA GLN A 86 15.55 -11.80 -17.27
C GLN A 86 16.82 -11.74 -18.14
N THR A 87 17.40 -10.56 -18.34
CA THR A 87 18.67 -10.40 -19.07
C THR A 87 19.80 -11.17 -18.40
N VAL A 88 19.97 -11.01 -17.09
CA VAL A 88 21.00 -11.74 -16.31
C VAL A 88 20.80 -13.25 -16.43
N LYS A 89 19.55 -13.72 -16.36
CA LYS A 89 19.22 -15.15 -16.52
C LYS A 89 19.56 -15.69 -17.90
N LEU A 90 19.28 -14.95 -18.97
CA LEU A 90 19.60 -15.33 -20.34
C LEU A 90 21.12 -15.39 -20.57
N ILE A 91 21.88 -14.41 -20.09
CA ILE A 91 23.34 -14.40 -20.17
C ILE A 91 23.90 -15.62 -19.42
N LYS A 92 23.46 -15.87 -18.18
CA LYS A 92 23.86 -17.03 -17.38
C LYS A 92 23.64 -18.34 -18.14
N THR A 93 22.42 -18.52 -18.68
CA THR A 93 22.06 -19.74 -19.44
C THR A 93 22.93 -19.92 -20.67
N SER A 94 23.22 -18.85 -21.40
CA SER A 94 24.12 -18.88 -22.58
C SER A 94 25.54 -19.28 -22.21
N LEU A 95 26.09 -18.69 -21.13
CA LEU A 95 27.40 -19.00 -20.64
C LEU A 95 27.51 -20.46 -20.14
N GLN A 96 26.51 -20.94 -19.41
CA GLN A 96 26.43 -22.33 -18.94
C GLN A 96 26.41 -23.34 -20.10
N ALA A 97 25.62 -23.05 -21.14
CA ALA A 97 25.57 -23.87 -22.35
C ALA A 97 26.90 -23.90 -23.08
N ARG A 98 27.61 -22.77 -23.21
CA ARG A 98 28.91 -22.64 -23.86
C ARG A 98 30.01 -23.36 -23.10
N HIS A 99 30.03 -23.25 -21.78
CA HIS A 99 31.11 -23.80 -20.95
C HIS A 99 30.78 -25.15 -20.32
N LYS A 100 29.57 -25.68 -20.51
CA LYS A 100 29.09 -26.98 -19.99
C LYS A 100 29.33 -27.19 -18.49
N ARG A 101 29.23 -26.11 -17.71
CA ARG A 101 29.38 -26.11 -16.24
C ARG A 101 28.44 -25.16 -15.57
N SER A 102 28.22 -25.34 -14.26
CA SER A 102 27.49 -24.36 -13.45
C SER A 102 28.32 -23.09 -13.35
N ILE A 103 27.63 -21.93 -13.55
CA ILE A 103 28.20 -20.58 -13.50
C ILE A 103 27.31 -19.77 -12.55
N ASN A 104 27.94 -19.06 -11.62
CA ASN A 104 27.25 -18.12 -10.75
C ASN A 104 27.21 -16.73 -11.39
N GLU A 105 26.29 -15.91 -10.98
CA GLU A 105 26.13 -14.54 -11.47
C GLU A 105 27.38 -13.69 -11.17
N THR A 106 28.03 -13.92 -10.04
CA THR A 106 29.29 -13.27 -9.63
C THR A 106 30.47 -13.55 -10.56
N ASP A 107 30.40 -14.63 -11.37
CA ASP A 107 31.47 -15.03 -12.26
C ASP A 107 31.53 -14.16 -13.55
N PHE A 108 30.46 -13.45 -13.89
CA PHE A 108 30.38 -12.65 -15.13
C PHE A 108 29.80 -11.24 -14.92
N LEU A 109 29.24 -10.92 -13.75
CA LEU A 109 28.70 -9.59 -13.44
C LEU A 109 29.76 -8.77 -12.72
N ASP A 110 30.55 -8.03 -13.46
CA ASP A 110 31.37 -6.94 -12.92
C ASP A 110 30.61 -5.61 -12.97
N ALA A 111 31.18 -4.56 -12.39
CA ALA A 111 30.55 -3.25 -12.31
C ALA A 111 30.23 -2.66 -13.70
N SER A 112 31.08 -2.91 -14.72
CA SER A 112 30.89 -2.38 -16.07
C SER A 112 29.77 -3.12 -16.81
N THR A 113 29.73 -4.45 -16.69
CA THR A 113 28.67 -5.29 -17.24
C THR A 113 27.31 -4.95 -16.63
N LEU A 114 27.26 -4.79 -15.30
CA LEU A 114 26.05 -4.39 -14.58
C LEU A 114 25.57 -3.00 -14.99
N GLN A 115 26.45 -2.03 -15.11
CA GLN A 115 26.10 -0.69 -15.58
C GLN A 115 25.50 -0.74 -16.99
N SER A 116 26.13 -1.49 -17.91
CA SER A 116 25.64 -1.65 -19.27
C SER A 116 24.26 -2.29 -19.33
N ILE A 117 24.01 -3.35 -18.54
CA ILE A 117 22.70 -3.98 -18.41
C ILE A 117 21.69 -3.01 -17.80
N SER A 118 22.06 -2.29 -16.74
CA SER A 118 21.19 -1.32 -16.05
C SER A 118 20.75 -0.19 -16.99
N ASP A 119 21.66 0.33 -17.80
CA ASP A 119 21.38 1.37 -18.79
C ASP A 119 20.43 0.86 -19.88
N ALA A 120 20.72 -0.30 -20.44
CA ALA A 120 19.96 -0.89 -21.54
C ALA A 120 18.55 -1.36 -21.13
N THR A 121 18.35 -1.72 -19.87
CA THR A 121 17.05 -2.13 -19.31
C THR A 121 16.23 -0.98 -18.74
N GLY A 122 16.85 0.19 -18.57
CA GLY A 122 16.22 1.39 -17.99
C GLY A 122 16.30 1.46 -16.44
N CYS A 123 17.02 0.56 -15.80
CA CYS A 123 17.17 0.57 -14.34
C CYS A 123 17.95 1.79 -13.82
N THR A 124 18.94 2.28 -14.56
CA THR A 124 19.69 3.50 -14.19
C THR A 124 18.76 4.70 -14.01
N ILE A 125 17.74 4.84 -14.86
CA ILE A 125 16.76 5.94 -14.77
C ILE A 125 15.92 5.81 -13.47
N GLN A 126 15.61 4.57 -13.06
CA GLN A 126 14.80 4.30 -11.87
C GLN A 126 15.57 4.55 -10.55
N THR A 127 16.89 4.40 -10.57
CA THR A 127 17.70 4.41 -9.35
C THR A 127 18.55 5.67 -9.18
N ARG A 128 18.87 6.41 -10.26
CA ARG A 128 19.73 7.59 -10.18
C ARG A 128 19.15 8.66 -9.25
N PRO A 129 19.98 9.34 -8.45
CA PRO A 129 19.56 10.51 -7.71
C PRO A 129 19.01 11.60 -8.63
N LEU A 130 18.05 12.36 -8.13
CA LEU A 130 17.47 13.50 -8.84
C LEU A 130 18.02 14.81 -8.24
N SER A 131 18.22 15.81 -9.08
CA SER A 131 18.56 17.15 -8.60
C SER A 131 17.32 17.81 -8.00
N CYS A 132 17.41 18.24 -6.75
CA CYS A 132 16.33 18.87 -6.00
C CYS A 132 16.59 20.38 -5.88
N THR A 133 16.77 21.05 -7.02
CA THR A 133 16.94 22.51 -7.09
C THR A 133 15.59 23.20 -7.00
N GLY A 134 15.52 24.29 -6.23
CA GLY A 134 14.33 25.12 -6.08
C GLY A 134 13.62 24.95 -4.73
N THR A 135 12.86 25.97 -4.36
CA THR A 135 12.00 26.01 -3.17
C THR A 135 10.59 25.56 -3.55
N ASN A 136 10.34 24.26 -3.69
CA ASN A 136 9.00 23.79 -3.90
C ASN A 136 8.14 24.07 -2.66
N LYS A 137 7.16 24.96 -2.80
CA LYS A 137 6.15 25.28 -1.77
C LYS A 137 5.24 24.08 -1.51
N PHE A 138 4.97 23.30 -2.55
CA PHE A 138 4.06 22.16 -2.50
C PHE A 138 4.81 20.83 -2.70
N ARG A 139 4.27 19.78 -2.10
CA ARG A 139 4.69 18.40 -2.30
C ARG A 139 4.42 17.97 -3.75
N THR A 140 5.36 17.29 -4.39
CA THR A 140 5.12 16.64 -5.68
C THR A 140 4.12 15.47 -5.54
N ALA A 141 3.50 15.03 -6.62
CA ALA A 141 2.60 13.88 -6.58
C ALA A 141 3.33 12.59 -6.17
N SER A 142 4.56 12.43 -6.63
CA SER A 142 5.40 11.26 -6.34
C SER A 142 6.22 11.34 -5.05
N ASN A 143 6.12 12.44 -4.30
CA ASN A 143 6.94 12.74 -3.11
C ASN A 143 8.46 12.79 -3.36
N VAL A 144 8.88 12.83 -4.63
CA VAL A 144 10.28 13.05 -5.00
C VAL A 144 10.75 14.39 -4.46
N CYS A 145 12.02 14.46 -4.01
CA CYS A 145 12.61 15.64 -3.39
C CYS A 145 11.92 16.14 -2.11
N ASN A 146 11.16 15.29 -1.43
CA ASN A 146 10.79 15.56 -0.05
C ASN A 146 12.07 15.69 0.78
N ASN A 147 12.93 14.68 0.75
CA ASN A 147 14.31 14.80 1.22
C ASN A 147 15.19 15.33 0.07
N ARG A 148 15.90 16.45 0.32
CA ARG A 148 16.70 17.10 -0.74
C ARG A 148 18.04 16.41 -0.98
N GLN A 149 18.62 15.78 0.02
CA GLN A 149 19.89 15.05 -0.10
C GLN A 149 19.64 13.65 -0.69
N ASN A 150 18.61 12.97 -0.22
CA ASN A 150 18.20 11.66 -0.66
C ASN A 150 16.87 11.75 -1.42
N SER A 151 16.93 12.27 -2.65
CA SER A 151 15.78 12.70 -3.45
C SER A 151 14.67 11.65 -3.62
N ARG A 152 14.99 10.37 -3.45
CA ARG A 152 14.04 9.25 -3.60
C ARG A 152 13.54 8.66 -2.29
N TRP A 153 14.03 9.12 -1.14
CA TRP A 153 13.51 8.63 0.14
C TRP A 153 12.03 8.98 0.30
N GLY A 154 11.22 7.96 0.54
CA GLY A 154 9.77 8.10 0.65
C GLY A 154 9.03 8.43 -0.66
N ALA A 155 9.71 8.41 -1.81
CA ALA A 155 9.08 8.59 -3.10
C ALA A 155 8.34 7.31 -3.56
N SER A 156 7.32 7.49 -4.39
CA SER A 156 6.64 6.37 -5.06
C SER A 156 7.60 5.61 -5.99
N ASN A 157 7.30 4.34 -6.23
CA ASN A 157 8.07 3.45 -7.10
C ASN A 157 9.53 3.22 -6.62
N THR A 158 9.73 3.21 -5.31
CA THR A 158 11.00 2.91 -4.65
C THR A 158 10.88 1.64 -3.80
N PRO A 159 12.01 1.01 -3.40
CA PRO A 159 11.96 -0.18 -2.58
C PRO A 159 11.36 0.11 -1.19
N PHE A 160 10.67 -0.88 -0.65
CA PHE A 160 10.40 -0.91 0.79
C PHE A 160 11.70 -0.89 1.59
N ASN A 161 11.66 -0.26 2.75
CA ASN A 161 12.74 -0.30 3.71
C ASN A 161 12.69 -1.59 4.55
N ARG A 162 13.72 -1.85 5.35
CA ARG A 162 13.76 -2.97 6.28
C ARG A 162 14.18 -2.53 7.68
N PHE A 163 13.44 -2.99 8.70
CA PHE A 163 13.85 -2.88 10.09
C PHE A 163 14.80 -4.01 10.50
N VAL A 164 14.66 -5.16 9.86
CA VAL A 164 15.50 -6.35 10.02
C VAL A 164 15.88 -6.84 8.61
N PRO A 165 17.11 -7.24 8.38
CA PRO A 165 17.55 -7.76 7.08
C PRO A 165 16.66 -8.87 6.54
N ALA A 166 16.54 -8.97 5.21
CA ALA A 166 15.77 -10.02 4.57
C ALA A 166 16.34 -11.41 4.87
N GLN A 167 15.46 -12.39 5.02
CA GLN A 167 15.80 -13.79 5.15
C GLN A 167 15.12 -14.59 4.03
N TYR A 168 15.88 -14.88 2.99
CA TYR A 168 15.48 -15.76 1.89
C TYR A 168 16.13 -17.13 2.04
N GLU A 169 15.51 -18.18 1.47
CA GLU A 169 15.98 -19.56 1.57
C GLU A 169 17.33 -19.78 0.86
N ASP A 170 17.55 -19.06 -0.23
CA ASP A 170 18.79 -19.01 -0.99
C ASP A 170 19.66 -17.79 -0.66
N GLN A 171 19.29 -17.03 0.38
CA GLN A 171 19.89 -15.76 0.81
C GLN A 171 19.74 -14.61 -0.20
N ILE A 172 19.07 -14.83 -1.33
CA ILE A 172 18.95 -13.87 -2.44
C ILE A 172 17.49 -13.47 -2.68
N SER A 173 16.64 -14.45 -3.04
CA SER A 173 15.28 -14.14 -3.46
C SER A 173 14.22 -15.20 -3.16
N LEU A 174 14.59 -16.47 -3.01
CA LEU A 174 13.61 -17.52 -2.79
C LEU A 174 12.97 -17.40 -1.40
N PRO A 175 11.64 -17.33 -1.30
CA PRO A 175 10.96 -17.23 -0.02
C PRO A 175 11.29 -18.37 0.92
N ARG A 176 11.24 -18.15 2.22
CA ARG A 176 11.30 -19.22 3.23
C ARG A 176 10.19 -20.23 2.98
N GLY A 177 10.53 -21.52 2.95
CA GLY A 177 9.61 -22.61 2.64
C GLY A 177 9.29 -22.74 1.14
N TRP A 178 10.13 -22.19 0.28
CA TRP A 178 10.05 -22.39 -1.17
C TRP A 178 10.31 -23.85 -1.53
N THR A 179 11.43 -24.41 -1.09
CA THR A 179 11.73 -25.82 -1.32
C THR A 179 10.94 -26.71 -0.38
N ALA A 180 10.11 -27.58 -0.93
CA ALA A 180 9.33 -28.51 -0.13
C ALA A 180 10.23 -29.37 0.76
N GLN A 181 9.82 -29.56 2.02
CA GLN A 181 10.54 -30.36 3.02
C GLN A 181 11.94 -29.85 3.42
N LYS A 182 12.39 -28.70 2.91
CA LYS A 182 13.65 -28.09 3.36
C LYS A 182 13.47 -27.51 4.76
N PRO A 183 14.22 -27.97 5.77
CA PRO A 183 14.07 -27.45 7.12
C PRO A 183 14.67 -26.06 7.27
N ILE A 184 14.03 -25.22 8.09
CA ILE A 184 14.52 -23.94 8.57
C ILE A 184 14.60 -24.05 10.09
N ASN A 185 15.74 -23.75 10.67
CA ASN A 185 15.99 -23.99 12.10
C ASN A 185 15.59 -25.42 12.53
N ASN A 186 15.98 -26.42 11.72
CA ASN A 186 15.69 -27.86 11.90
C ASN A 186 14.21 -28.27 11.80
N HIS A 187 13.31 -27.40 11.37
CA HIS A 187 11.88 -27.70 11.24
C HIS A 187 11.36 -27.26 9.87
N VAL A 188 10.49 -28.06 9.27
CA VAL A 188 9.79 -27.72 8.03
C VAL A 188 8.70 -26.69 8.36
N LEU A 189 8.61 -25.61 7.57
CA LEU A 189 7.56 -24.62 7.76
C LEU A 189 6.19 -25.20 7.40
N PRO A 190 5.14 -24.90 8.19
CA PRO A 190 3.79 -25.34 7.89
C PRO A 190 3.24 -24.65 6.64
N LEU A 191 2.24 -25.25 6.01
CA LEU A 191 1.44 -24.60 5.01
C LEU A 191 0.69 -23.44 5.66
N VAL A 192 0.71 -22.25 5.04
CA VAL A 192 0.05 -21.06 5.61
C VAL A 192 -1.47 -21.27 5.75
N ARG A 193 -2.11 -22.08 4.88
CA ARG A 193 -3.52 -22.42 5.01
C ARG A 193 -3.81 -23.32 6.22
N GLU A 194 -2.89 -24.19 6.59
CA GLU A 194 -3.03 -24.99 7.81
C GLU A 194 -2.94 -24.09 9.05
N VAL A 195 -2.03 -23.12 9.06
CA VAL A 195 -1.93 -22.13 10.13
C VAL A 195 -3.23 -21.30 10.23
N SER A 196 -3.77 -20.86 9.09
CA SER A 196 -5.06 -20.15 9.03
C SER A 196 -6.17 -20.97 9.66
N ASN A 197 -6.28 -22.26 9.35
CA ASN A 197 -7.31 -23.14 9.87
C ASN A 197 -7.17 -23.40 11.38
N ARG A 198 -5.95 -23.58 11.89
CA ARG A 198 -5.70 -24.00 13.28
C ARG A 198 -5.58 -22.86 14.29
N ILE A 199 -5.16 -21.65 13.82
CA ILE A 199 -4.88 -20.51 14.68
C ILE A 199 -5.86 -19.37 14.44
N VAL A 200 -6.15 -19.02 13.16
CA VAL A 200 -6.82 -17.75 12.82
C VAL A 200 -8.33 -17.86 12.74
N LYS A 201 -8.87 -19.06 12.42
CA LYS A 201 -10.29 -19.28 12.25
C LYS A 201 -11.10 -18.79 13.47
N ALA A 202 -12.13 -17.98 13.20
CA ALA A 202 -13.11 -17.59 14.21
C ALA A 202 -14.35 -18.50 14.14
N ASN A 203 -14.80 -18.98 15.28
CA ASN A 203 -16.07 -19.69 15.41
C ASN A 203 -17.18 -18.75 15.87
N VAL A 204 -16.82 -17.67 16.56
CA VAL A 204 -17.74 -16.64 17.06
C VAL A 204 -17.18 -15.29 16.69
N ILE A 205 -18.05 -14.37 16.27
CA ILE A 205 -17.70 -12.98 15.98
C ILE A 205 -18.20 -12.12 17.14
N GLU A 206 -17.27 -11.66 17.95
CA GLU A 206 -17.56 -10.75 19.06
C GLU A 206 -17.30 -9.31 18.64
N SER A 207 -18.15 -8.41 19.15
CA SER A 207 -18.02 -6.97 18.91
C SER A 207 -17.16 -6.30 19.97
N ASP A 208 -16.41 -5.29 19.54
CA ASP A 208 -15.66 -4.43 20.45
C ASP A 208 -16.63 -3.50 21.21
N SER A 209 -16.37 -3.25 22.48
CA SER A 209 -17.23 -2.39 23.29
C SER A 209 -16.89 -0.89 23.20
N TYR A 210 -15.70 -0.55 22.65
CA TYR A 210 -15.17 0.82 22.67
C TYR A 210 -14.97 1.45 21.30
N TYR A 211 -14.69 0.64 20.27
CA TYR A 211 -14.24 1.14 18.97
C TYR A 211 -15.28 0.93 17.90
N SER A 212 -15.50 1.96 17.10
CA SER A 212 -16.43 1.91 15.98
C SER A 212 -15.85 1.11 14.80
N HIS A 213 -16.72 0.65 13.92
CA HIS A 213 -16.29 -0.02 12.68
C HIS A 213 -15.52 0.94 11.74
N LEU A 214 -15.71 2.26 11.90
CA LEU A 214 -14.92 3.26 11.18
C LEU A 214 -13.43 3.16 11.50
N LEU A 215 -13.04 2.82 12.73
CA LEU A 215 -11.63 2.62 13.09
C LEU A 215 -10.94 1.61 12.16
N THR A 216 -11.63 0.53 11.82
CA THR A 216 -11.13 -0.52 10.91
C THR A 216 -10.92 0.03 9.50
N PHE A 217 -11.91 0.71 8.95
CA PHE A 217 -11.84 1.22 7.57
C PHE A 217 -10.97 2.47 7.42
N PHE A 218 -10.82 3.27 8.48
CA PHE A 218 -9.81 4.33 8.50
C PHE A 218 -8.39 3.74 8.52
N GLY A 219 -8.18 2.60 9.18
CA GLY A 219 -6.94 1.84 9.08
C GLY A 219 -6.65 1.40 7.63
N GLN A 220 -7.65 0.85 6.93
CA GLN A 220 -7.53 0.53 5.50
C GLN A 220 -7.26 1.79 4.65
N TRP A 221 -7.96 2.88 4.93
CA TRP A 221 -7.75 4.18 4.29
C TRP A 221 -6.31 4.67 4.42
N THR A 222 -5.73 4.60 5.63
CA THR A 222 -4.36 5.01 5.89
C THR A 222 -3.34 4.05 5.25
N ASP A 223 -3.60 2.73 5.26
CA ASP A 223 -2.76 1.76 4.52
C ASP A 223 -2.68 2.10 3.03
N HIS A 224 -3.81 2.51 2.44
CA HIS A 224 -3.91 2.88 1.03
C HIS A 224 -3.24 4.21 0.68
N ASP A 225 -2.81 4.99 1.65
CA ASP A 225 -1.91 6.13 1.48
C ASP A 225 -0.44 5.71 1.45
N LEU A 226 -0.08 4.57 2.05
CA LEU A 226 1.29 4.21 2.37
C LEU A 226 1.82 3.01 1.59
N THR A 227 0.97 2.03 1.26
CA THR A 227 1.43 0.74 0.75
C THR A 227 0.64 0.24 -0.45
N LEU A 228 1.34 -0.03 -1.54
CA LEU A 228 0.83 -0.76 -2.69
C LEU A 228 1.98 -1.49 -3.38
N THR A 229 1.94 -2.82 -3.38
CA THR A 229 2.96 -3.62 -4.05
C THR A 229 2.37 -4.19 -5.34
N PRO A 230 2.85 -3.80 -6.52
CA PRO A 230 2.45 -4.42 -7.78
C PRO A 230 2.96 -5.86 -7.85
N THR A 231 2.36 -6.67 -8.70
CA THR A 231 2.76 -8.06 -8.90
C THR A 231 3.57 -8.24 -10.18
N SER A 232 4.48 -9.22 -10.18
CA SER A 232 5.16 -9.73 -11.37
C SER A 232 4.15 -10.33 -12.36
N PRO A 233 4.51 -10.57 -13.64
CA PRO A 233 3.62 -11.22 -14.58
C PRO A 233 3.29 -12.65 -14.15
N THR A 234 2.11 -13.12 -14.56
CA THR A 234 1.52 -14.38 -14.05
C THR A 234 1.79 -15.58 -14.93
N VAL A 235 2.67 -15.48 -15.91
CA VAL A 235 3.14 -16.63 -16.68
C VAL A 235 4.20 -17.35 -15.85
N ALA A 236 3.99 -18.63 -15.57
CA ALA A 236 4.80 -19.42 -14.67
C ALA A 236 6.28 -19.47 -15.09
N ILE A 237 6.51 -19.58 -16.38
CA ILE A 237 7.84 -19.45 -17.01
C ILE A 237 7.69 -18.47 -18.15
N TYR A 238 8.60 -17.52 -18.28
CA TYR A 238 8.62 -16.67 -19.45
C TYR A 238 8.71 -17.55 -20.72
N GLY A 239 7.65 -17.47 -21.54
CA GLY A 239 7.51 -18.31 -22.74
C GLY A 239 6.61 -19.55 -22.58
N ASP A 240 6.14 -19.90 -21.37
CA ASP A 240 5.13 -20.93 -21.17
C ASP A 240 3.73 -20.30 -21.23
N SER A 241 2.77 -21.03 -21.82
CA SER A 241 1.37 -20.59 -21.97
C SER A 241 0.52 -20.75 -20.72
N LYS A 242 1.08 -21.22 -19.58
CA LYS A 242 0.36 -21.45 -18.34
C LYS A 242 0.44 -20.25 -17.40
N THR A 243 -0.66 -19.93 -16.74
CA THR A 243 -0.72 -18.89 -15.67
C THR A 243 -0.68 -19.54 -14.29
N CYS A 244 -0.31 -18.75 -13.26
CA CYS A 244 -0.26 -19.22 -11.87
C CYS A 244 -1.59 -19.78 -11.34
N ASP A 245 -2.70 -19.55 -12.01
CA ASP A 245 -4.05 -20.01 -11.64
C ASP A 245 -4.44 -21.34 -12.32
N GLN A 246 -3.69 -21.81 -13.30
CA GLN A 246 -4.01 -23.03 -14.05
C GLN A 246 -3.39 -24.28 -13.46
N ASN A 247 -2.36 -24.10 -12.63
CA ASN A 247 -1.73 -25.20 -11.94
C ASN A 247 -1.26 -24.76 -10.55
N CYS A 248 -0.96 -25.74 -9.69
CA CYS A 248 -0.37 -25.50 -8.37
C CYS A 248 1.17 -25.67 -8.38
N ASP A 249 1.79 -25.53 -9.56
CA ASP A 249 3.25 -25.65 -9.68
C ASP A 249 3.92 -24.40 -9.11
N GLN A 250 4.97 -24.66 -8.36
CA GLN A 250 5.77 -23.63 -7.73
C GLN A 250 6.96 -23.27 -8.63
N VAL A 251 6.69 -22.39 -9.57
CA VAL A 251 7.68 -21.91 -10.55
C VAL A 251 7.60 -20.37 -10.58
N GLU A 252 8.73 -19.68 -10.43
CA GLU A 252 8.75 -18.24 -10.45
C GLU A 252 8.02 -17.65 -11.68
N PRO A 253 7.13 -16.63 -11.48
CA PRO A 253 6.83 -15.90 -10.25
C PRO A 253 5.65 -16.49 -9.43
N CYS A 254 5.26 -17.76 -9.65
CA CYS A 254 4.16 -18.40 -8.96
C CYS A 254 4.62 -19.01 -7.63
N PHE A 255 4.01 -18.60 -6.54
CA PHE A 255 4.22 -19.13 -5.19
C PHE A 255 2.89 -19.54 -4.57
N PRO A 256 2.25 -20.61 -5.09
CA PRO A 256 0.89 -20.97 -4.73
C PRO A 256 0.74 -21.31 -3.25
N ILE A 257 -0.39 -20.91 -2.67
CA ILE A 257 -0.78 -21.29 -1.32
C ILE A 257 -1.38 -22.69 -1.40
N LYS A 258 -0.64 -23.70 -1.00
CA LYS A 258 -1.09 -25.09 -0.98
C LYS A 258 -2.20 -25.27 0.06
N VAL A 259 -3.24 -26.03 -0.31
CA VAL A 259 -4.36 -26.38 0.57
C VAL A 259 -4.14 -27.78 1.12
N PRO A 260 -4.12 -27.97 2.45
CA PRO A 260 -3.96 -29.31 3.02
C PRO A 260 -5.15 -30.22 2.67
N SER A 261 -4.92 -31.51 2.49
CA SER A 261 -5.97 -32.49 2.18
C SER A 261 -7.07 -32.61 3.24
N THR A 262 -6.78 -32.16 4.45
CA THR A 262 -7.74 -32.08 5.58
C THR A 262 -8.57 -30.80 5.60
N ASP A 263 -8.32 -29.86 4.69
CA ASP A 263 -9.09 -28.61 4.60
C ASP A 263 -10.53 -28.90 4.12
N PRO A 264 -11.55 -28.34 4.78
CA PRO A 264 -12.96 -28.53 4.34
C PRO A 264 -13.24 -28.05 2.92
N ARG A 265 -12.42 -27.14 2.39
CA ARG A 265 -12.50 -26.64 1.01
C ARG A 265 -11.74 -27.49 0.00
N TYR A 266 -10.98 -28.48 0.46
CA TYR A 266 -10.26 -29.40 -0.41
C TYR A 266 -11.26 -30.34 -1.07
N THR A 267 -11.63 -30.04 -2.30
CA THR A 267 -12.50 -30.90 -3.11
C THR A 267 -11.66 -31.48 -4.26
N SER A 268 -11.31 -32.76 -4.16
CA SER A 268 -10.61 -33.56 -5.18
C SER A 268 -9.84 -32.85 -6.29
N GLU A 269 -9.59 -32.59 -7.22
CA GLU A 269 -8.63 -32.02 -8.18
C GLU A 269 -8.72 -30.51 -8.39
N SER A 270 -9.83 -29.86 -8.09
CA SER A 270 -10.08 -28.47 -8.50
C SER A 270 -9.56 -27.40 -7.53
N LEU A 271 -9.30 -27.71 -6.26
CA LEU A 271 -8.84 -26.74 -5.26
C LEU A 271 -7.65 -27.25 -4.42
N ARG A 272 -6.52 -27.55 -5.08
CA ARG A 272 -5.29 -27.94 -4.38
C ARG A 272 -4.46 -26.75 -3.89
N CYS A 273 -4.71 -25.56 -4.42
CA CYS A 273 -4.03 -24.33 -4.03
C CYS A 273 -4.83 -23.09 -4.33
N PHE A 274 -4.54 -22.01 -3.60
CA PHE A 274 -4.94 -20.66 -4.01
C PHE A 274 -3.85 -20.04 -4.86
N PRO A 275 -4.20 -19.40 -5.99
CA PRO A 275 -3.22 -18.72 -6.82
C PRO A 275 -2.51 -17.60 -6.06
N PHE A 276 -1.20 -17.57 -6.12
CA PHE A 276 -0.40 -16.51 -5.54
C PHE A 276 0.76 -16.16 -6.48
N THR A 277 0.88 -14.87 -6.80
CA THR A 277 1.98 -14.34 -7.62
C THR A 277 2.86 -13.48 -6.73
N ARG A 278 4.17 -13.62 -6.90
CA ARG A 278 5.17 -12.85 -6.17
C ARG A 278 5.03 -11.35 -6.47
N SER A 279 5.39 -10.55 -5.48
CA SER A 279 5.51 -9.10 -5.62
C SER A 279 6.63 -8.73 -6.59
N ALA A 280 6.43 -7.66 -7.36
CA ALA A 280 7.44 -7.13 -8.26
C ALA A 280 8.67 -6.65 -7.49
N ALA A 281 9.84 -6.96 -8.04
CA ALA A 281 11.11 -6.49 -7.50
C ALA A 281 11.42 -5.06 -7.98
N THR A 282 12.36 -4.42 -7.29
CA THR A 282 12.94 -3.14 -7.71
C THR A 282 14.22 -3.35 -8.49
N CYS A 283 14.58 -2.39 -9.32
CA CYS A 283 15.91 -2.31 -9.89
C CYS A 283 16.99 -2.29 -8.78
N GLY A 284 18.08 -2.98 -9.01
CA GLY A 284 19.19 -3.04 -8.05
C GLY A 284 19.02 -4.05 -6.93
N SER A 285 18.05 -4.97 -7.02
CA SER A 285 17.85 -6.04 -6.05
C SER A 285 17.99 -7.43 -6.67
N ALA A 286 18.31 -8.44 -5.87
CA ALA A 286 18.31 -9.86 -6.20
C ALA A 286 19.20 -10.29 -7.38
N ARG A 287 20.45 -10.02 -7.43
CA ARG A 287 21.42 -10.45 -8.46
C ARG A 287 21.89 -9.35 -9.42
N THR A 288 21.64 -8.09 -9.11
CA THR A 288 21.80 -7.00 -10.09
C THR A 288 22.94 -6.03 -9.85
N TYR A 289 23.73 -6.19 -8.79
CA TYR A 289 24.91 -5.34 -8.56
C TYR A 289 26.04 -6.18 -8.00
N GLY A 290 27.25 -5.95 -8.38
CA GLY A 290 28.48 -6.69 -8.06
C GLY A 290 28.66 -7.23 -6.64
N THR A 291 27.71 -6.97 -5.79
CA THR A 291 27.40 -7.67 -4.55
C THR A 291 25.98 -8.22 -4.67
N VAL A 292 25.79 -9.49 -4.39
CA VAL A 292 24.48 -10.13 -4.34
C VAL A 292 23.64 -9.44 -3.27
N ALA A 293 22.77 -8.52 -3.68
CA ALA A 293 21.81 -7.88 -2.78
C ALA A 293 20.53 -8.74 -2.69
N PRO A 294 19.93 -8.90 -1.51
CA PRO A 294 18.64 -9.56 -1.38
C PRO A 294 17.55 -8.86 -2.21
N ARG A 295 16.56 -9.65 -2.67
CA ARG A 295 15.40 -9.12 -3.39
C ARG A 295 14.64 -8.11 -2.53
N GLU A 296 14.41 -6.92 -3.09
CA GLU A 296 13.56 -5.88 -2.53
C GLU A 296 12.32 -5.68 -3.38
N GLN A 297 11.18 -5.47 -2.73
CA GLN A 297 9.90 -5.26 -3.39
C GLN A 297 9.62 -3.78 -3.55
N LEU A 298 8.93 -3.44 -4.64
CA LEU A 298 8.58 -2.08 -4.99
C LEU A 298 7.33 -1.62 -4.24
N ASN A 299 7.40 -0.44 -3.61
CA ASN A 299 6.23 0.30 -3.16
C ASN A 299 5.81 1.31 -4.24
N ALA A 300 4.61 1.17 -4.78
CA ALA A 300 4.09 2.06 -5.81
C ALA A 300 3.61 3.41 -5.25
N LEU A 301 3.45 3.53 -3.92
CA LEU A 301 2.93 4.72 -3.26
C LEU A 301 4.02 5.55 -2.58
N THR A 302 3.67 6.77 -2.22
CA THR A 302 4.49 7.67 -1.41
C THR A 302 4.55 7.18 0.04
N ALA A 303 5.68 7.33 0.70
CA ALA A 303 5.82 7.08 2.13
C ALA A 303 5.67 8.40 2.91
N ALA A 304 4.47 8.94 2.88
CA ALA A 304 4.05 10.13 3.61
C ALA A 304 2.55 10.05 3.86
N ILE A 305 2.07 10.67 4.94
CA ILE A 305 0.62 10.92 5.11
C ILE A 305 0.30 12.16 4.29
N ASP A 306 0.06 11.99 3.00
CA ASP A 306 -0.11 13.08 2.03
C ASP A 306 -1.42 13.01 1.24
N ALA A 307 -2.32 12.11 1.63
CA ALA A 307 -3.60 11.87 0.99
C ALA A 307 -3.47 11.36 -0.47
N SER A 308 -2.41 10.63 -0.79
CA SER A 308 -2.19 10.10 -2.15
C SER A 308 -3.31 9.17 -2.62
N GLN A 309 -4.06 8.55 -1.73
CA GLN A 309 -5.25 7.76 -2.06
C GLN A 309 -6.39 8.63 -2.66
N ILE A 310 -6.35 9.95 -2.48
CA ILE A 310 -7.26 10.91 -3.15
C ILE A 310 -6.65 11.38 -4.48
N TYR A 311 -5.35 11.69 -4.48
CA TYR A 311 -4.71 12.47 -5.54
C TYR A 311 -3.82 11.66 -6.50
N GLY A 312 -3.45 10.43 -6.13
CA GLY A 312 -2.46 9.62 -6.84
C GLY A 312 -1.03 9.88 -6.38
N SER A 313 -0.15 8.94 -6.71
CA SER A 313 1.28 8.96 -6.37
C SER A 313 2.18 9.19 -7.59
N ASP A 314 1.62 9.73 -8.67
CA ASP A 314 2.31 10.17 -9.89
C ASP A 314 1.56 11.30 -10.57
N ASP A 315 2.28 12.11 -11.36
CA ASP A 315 1.72 13.30 -11.98
C ASP A 315 0.62 12.99 -13.00
N SER A 316 0.69 11.87 -13.71
CA SER A 316 -0.31 11.47 -14.69
C SER A 316 -1.64 11.13 -14.05
N THR A 317 -1.61 10.42 -12.93
CA THR A 317 -2.80 10.13 -12.12
C THR A 317 -3.37 11.40 -11.50
N ALA A 318 -2.53 12.25 -10.93
CA ALA A 318 -2.95 13.51 -10.33
C ALA A 318 -3.65 14.42 -11.35
N LEU A 319 -3.08 14.54 -12.55
CA LEU A 319 -3.67 15.33 -13.63
C LEU A 319 -4.99 14.71 -14.14
N TYR A 320 -5.04 13.38 -14.27
CA TYR A 320 -6.24 12.67 -14.71
C TYR A 320 -7.43 12.88 -13.79
N LEU A 321 -7.21 13.01 -12.48
CA LEU A 321 -8.27 13.18 -11.48
C LEU A 321 -8.77 14.61 -11.36
N ARG A 322 -8.07 15.60 -11.91
CA ARG A 322 -8.46 17.01 -11.85
C ARG A 322 -9.55 17.34 -12.87
N ASN A 323 -10.45 18.23 -12.50
CA ASN A 323 -11.36 18.86 -13.45
C ASN A 323 -10.66 20.06 -14.11
N LEU A 324 -10.15 19.82 -15.32
CA LEU A 324 -9.45 20.83 -16.10
C LEU A 324 -10.37 21.65 -17.03
N THR A 325 -11.70 21.44 -16.95
CA THR A 325 -12.67 22.22 -17.73
C THR A 325 -13.01 23.56 -17.08
N SER A 326 -12.58 23.74 -15.81
CA SER A 326 -12.74 24.99 -15.08
C SER A 326 -11.48 25.32 -14.30
N ASP A 327 -11.16 26.60 -14.17
CA ASP A 327 -10.03 27.09 -13.38
C ASP A 327 -10.43 27.29 -11.90
N ARG A 328 -10.84 26.19 -11.24
CA ARG A 328 -11.36 26.22 -9.85
C ARG A 328 -10.68 25.22 -8.91
N GLY A 329 -9.66 24.53 -9.37
CA GLY A 329 -8.91 23.57 -8.57
C GLY A 329 -9.69 22.33 -8.12
N LEU A 330 -10.80 22.00 -8.78
CA LEU A 330 -11.69 20.90 -8.40
C LEU A 330 -11.16 19.54 -8.88
N LEU A 331 -11.52 18.50 -8.17
CA LEU A 331 -11.45 17.12 -8.65
C LEU A 331 -12.67 16.81 -9.52
N ARG A 332 -12.50 15.87 -10.48
CA ARG A 332 -13.59 15.39 -11.33
C ARG A 332 -14.59 14.60 -10.51
N VAL A 333 -15.85 14.75 -10.86
CA VAL A 333 -16.98 14.05 -10.25
C VAL A 333 -17.70 13.19 -11.27
N ASN A 334 -18.57 12.30 -10.79
CA ASN A 334 -19.44 11.51 -11.64
C ASN A 334 -20.43 12.42 -12.39
N THR A 335 -20.55 12.20 -13.70
CA THR A 335 -21.45 12.95 -14.57
C THR A 335 -22.81 12.28 -14.76
N ASP A 336 -22.90 10.97 -14.49
CA ASP A 336 -24.10 10.16 -14.77
C ASP A 336 -24.96 9.99 -13.52
N TYR A 337 -24.39 10.04 -12.32
CA TYR A 337 -25.06 9.78 -11.06
C TYR A 337 -24.65 10.75 -9.96
N THR A 338 -25.60 11.01 -9.07
CA THR A 338 -25.40 11.74 -7.82
C THR A 338 -25.96 10.92 -6.65
N ASP A 339 -25.46 11.19 -5.46
CA ASP A 339 -25.98 10.66 -4.20
C ASP A 339 -26.85 11.71 -3.52
N ASN A 340 -28.17 11.65 -3.72
CA ASN A 340 -29.13 12.63 -3.19
C ASN A 340 -28.70 14.08 -3.52
N GLY A 341 -28.27 14.33 -4.75
CA GLY A 341 -27.80 15.64 -5.23
C GLY A 341 -26.34 15.97 -4.85
N ARG A 342 -25.63 15.08 -4.15
CA ARG A 342 -24.21 15.24 -3.81
C ARG A 342 -23.32 14.50 -4.78
N GLU A 343 -22.07 14.95 -4.87
CA GLU A 343 -21.05 14.40 -5.77
C GLU A 343 -20.71 12.94 -5.43
N LEU A 344 -20.50 12.15 -6.47
CA LEU A 344 -19.90 10.80 -6.43
C LEU A 344 -18.56 10.81 -7.16
N LEU A 345 -17.73 9.80 -6.88
CA LEU A 345 -16.49 9.54 -7.61
C LEU A 345 -16.78 9.33 -9.10
N PRO A 346 -15.89 9.79 -10.02
CA PRO A 346 -16.02 9.48 -11.42
C PRO A 346 -15.83 8.00 -11.69
N PHE A 347 -16.40 7.49 -12.78
CA PHE A 347 -16.15 6.13 -13.23
C PHE A 347 -14.80 6.00 -13.95
N VAL A 348 -14.19 4.82 -13.83
CA VAL A 348 -13.02 4.47 -14.63
C VAL A 348 -13.41 4.36 -16.11
N ASN A 349 -12.61 4.98 -16.98
CA ASN A 349 -12.76 4.77 -18.42
C ASN A 349 -12.03 3.47 -18.80
N SER A 350 -12.76 2.35 -18.89
CA SER A 350 -12.18 1.05 -19.21
C SER A 350 -13.16 0.23 -20.06
N SER A 351 -12.60 -0.44 -21.06
CA SER A 351 -13.35 -1.41 -21.88
C SER A 351 -13.70 -2.72 -21.14
N VAL A 352 -13.16 -2.89 -19.92
CA VAL A 352 -13.42 -4.05 -19.06
C VAL A 352 -13.98 -3.56 -17.74
N ASN A 353 -15.22 -3.94 -17.43
CA ASN A 353 -15.83 -3.63 -16.15
C ASN A 353 -15.47 -4.70 -15.11
N LEU A 354 -14.62 -4.35 -14.13
CA LEU A 354 -14.29 -5.22 -13.00
C LEU A 354 -15.38 -5.23 -11.93
N CYS A 355 -16.29 -4.26 -11.96
CA CYS A 355 -17.35 -4.06 -10.99
C CYS A 355 -18.73 -4.56 -11.48
N VAL A 356 -18.73 -5.52 -12.40
CA VAL A 356 -19.95 -6.22 -12.81
C VAL A 356 -20.62 -6.85 -11.59
N ASN A 357 -21.94 -6.76 -11.51
CA ASN A 357 -22.70 -7.40 -10.45
C ASN A 357 -22.52 -8.93 -10.44
N ARG A 358 -22.21 -9.45 -9.26
CA ARG A 358 -22.02 -10.89 -9.01
C ARG A 358 -22.88 -11.42 -7.86
N ASP A 359 -23.71 -10.56 -7.27
CA ASP A 359 -24.68 -10.97 -6.26
C ASP A 359 -25.89 -11.62 -6.96
N PRO A 360 -26.12 -12.93 -6.81
CA PRO A 360 -27.21 -13.62 -7.48
C PRO A 360 -28.59 -13.19 -6.96
N ASN A 361 -28.65 -12.65 -5.75
CA ASN A 361 -29.87 -12.29 -5.06
C ASN A 361 -30.25 -10.80 -5.23
N SER A 362 -29.41 -10.03 -5.88
CA SER A 362 -29.62 -8.59 -6.04
C SER A 362 -29.07 -8.12 -7.38
N ARG A 363 -29.85 -7.34 -8.12
CA ARG A 363 -29.44 -6.83 -9.43
C ARG A 363 -29.62 -5.32 -9.50
N PRO A 364 -28.60 -4.58 -9.99
CA PRO A 364 -28.76 -3.16 -10.26
C PRO A 364 -29.74 -2.94 -11.42
N PRO A 365 -30.46 -1.80 -11.43
CA PRO A 365 -31.26 -1.41 -12.59
C PRO A 365 -30.42 -1.29 -13.88
N LYS A 366 -29.17 -0.85 -13.73
CA LYS A 366 -28.16 -0.75 -14.79
C LYS A 366 -26.77 -1.05 -14.21
N GLU A 367 -25.96 -1.80 -14.95
CA GLU A 367 -24.55 -2.02 -14.59
C GLU A 367 -23.78 -0.70 -14.56
N VAL A 368 -22.93 -0.53 -13.56
CA VAL A 368 -22.03 0.61 -13.42
C VAL A 368 -20.56 0.18 -13.48
N GLN A 369 -19.69 1.09 -13.84
CA GLN A 369 -18.24 0.88 -13.83
C GLN A 369 -17.70 0.98 -12.41
N CYS A 370 -16.46 0.54 -12.19
CA CYS A 370 -15.73 0.87 -10.98
C CYS A 370 -15.53 2.38 -10.88
N PHE A 371 -15.54 2.90 -9.67
CA PHE A 371 -15.09 4.26 -9.39
C PHE A 371 -13.58 4.37 -9.49
N VAL A 372 -13.10 5.58 -9.79
CA VAL A 372 -11.68 5.90 -9.82
C VAL A 372 -11.35 6.99 -8.78
N ALA A 373 -10.22 6.81 -8.10
CA ALA A 373 -9.63 7.77 -7.18
C ALA A 373 -8.10 7.72 -7.32
N GLY A 374 -7.38 8.37 -6.43
CA GLY A 374 -5.91 8.33 -6.41
C GLY A 374 -5.35 6.94 -6.17
N ASP A 375 -5.99 6.16 -5.31
CA ASP A 375 -5.68 4.74 -5.13
C ASP A 375 -6.58 3.85 -6.00
N ILE A 376 -5.98 2.83 -6.59
CA ILE A 376 -6.67 1.91 -7.51
C ILE A 376 -7.69 1.02 -6.84
N ARG A 377 -7.69 0.92 -5.51
CA ARG A 377 -8.56 0.06 -4.68
C ARG A 377 -9.85 0.74 -4.25
N SER A 378 -10.16 1.92 -4.73
CA SER A 378 -11.32 2.74 -4.30
C SER A 378 -12.68 2.02 -4.36
N SER A 379 -12.84 1.00 -5.20
CA SER A 379 -14.06 0.18 -5.31
C SER A 379 -13.92 -1.19 -4.66
N GLU A 380 -12.89 -1.46 -3.85
CA GLU A 380 -12.67 -2.77 -3.24
C GLU A 380 -13.87 -3.23 -2.40
N ASN A 381 -14.42 -2.34 -1.58
CA ASN A 381 -15.68 -2.56 -0.86
C ASN A 381 -16.43 -1.24 -0.71
N ILE A 382 -17.74 -1.30 -0.43
CA ILE A 382 -18.59 -0.11 -0.37
C ILE A 382 -18.30 0.81 0.82
N ALA A 383 -17.72 0.32 1.91
CA ALA A 383 -17.30 1.14 3.04
C ALA A 383 -16.10 2.02 2.65
N LEU A 384 -15.08 1.44 2.01
CA LEU A 384 -13.94 2.17 1.47
C LEU A 384 -14.37 3.17 0.39
N THR A 385 -15.26 2.76 -0.52
CA THR A 385 -15.83 3.65 -1.55
C THR A 385 -16.52 4.87 -0.93
N SER A 386 -17.23 4.68 0.18
CA SER A 386 -17.91 5.76 0.90
C SER A 386 -16.93 6.77 1.50
N ILE A 387 -15.79 6.31 2.04
CA ILE A 387 -14.73 7.19 2.55
C ILE A 387 -14.07 7.95 1.38
N HIS A 388 -13.74 7.30 0.28
CA HIS A 388 -13.21 7.97 -0.91
C HIS A 388 -14.17 9.06 -1.44
N THR A 389 -15.48 8.78 -1.46
CA THR A 389 -16.49 9.74 -1.88
C THR A 389 -16.55 10.94 -0.93
N LEU A 390 -16.50 10.70 0.38
CA LEU A 390 -16.46 11.74 1.41
C LEU A 390 -15.27 12.69 1.19
N MET A 391 -14.09 12.13 0.89
CA MET A 391 -12.86 12.92 0.73
C MET A 391 -12.79 13.67 -0.60
N LEU A 392 -13.38 13.15 -1.66
CA LEU A 392 -13.60 13.88 -2.90
C LEU A 392 -14.42 15.16 -2.63
N ARG A 393 -15.53 15.00 -1.90
CA ARG A 393 -16.41 16.12 -1.54
C ARG A 393 -15.70 17.16 -0.68
N GLU A 394 -14.89 16.71 0.28
CA GLU A 394 -14.14 17.61 1.17
C GLU A 394 -13.10 18.42 0.40
N HIS A 395 -12.34 17.80 -0.51
CA HIS A 395 -11.42 18.55 -1.38
C HIS A 395 -12.17 19.63 -2.19
N ASN A 396 -13.27 19.25 -2.84
CA ASN A 396 -14.04 20.17 -3.65
C ASN A 396 -14.68 21.29 -2.80
N ARG A 397 -15.11 20.99 -1.57
CA ARG A 397 -15.60 21.98 -0.61
C ARG A 397 -14.51 23.00 -0.24
N LEU A 398 -13.31 22.53 0.08
CA LEU A 398 -12.14 23.36 0.38
C LEU A 398 -11.76 24.24 -0.79
N ALA A 399 -11.62 23.69 -1.99
CA ALA A 399 -11.27 24.45 -3.19
C ALA A 399 -12.28 25.57 -3.46
N ARG A 400 -13.58 25.30 -3.32
CA ARG A 400 -14.64 26.33 -3.45
C ARG A 400 -14.58 27.40 -2.36
N ALA A 401 -14.28 27.03 -1.12
CA ALA A 401 -14.14 27.98 -0.03
C ALA A 401 -12.91 28.88 -0.20
N LEU A 402 -11.76 28.31 -0.59
CA LEU A 402 -10.55 29.05 -0.88
C LEU A 402 -10.72 30.02 -2.07
N ALA A 403 -11.46 29.62 -3.11
CA ALA A 403 -11.77 30.48 -4.24
C ALA A 403 -12.64 31.70 -3.86
N LYS A 404 -13.51 31.57 -2.86
CA LYS A 404 -14.30 32.70 -2.32
C LYS A 404 -13.42 33.66 -1.52
N LEU A 405 -12.47 33.13 -0.74
CA LEU A 405 -11.53 33.94 0.05
C LEU A 405 -10.51 34.66 -0.84
N ASN A 406 -10.09 34.01 -1.93
CA ASN A 406 -9.01 34.47 -2.80
C ASN A 406 -9.47 34.42 -4.27
N PRO A 407 -10.32 35.33 -4.73
CA PRO A 407 -10.84 35.32 -6.10
C PRO A 407 -9.75 35.45 -7.19
N HIS A 408 -8.54 35.89 -6.80
CA HIS A 408 -7.40 36.06 -7.68
C HIS A 408 -6.53 34.80 -7.83
N TRP A 409 -6.81 33.74 -7.06
CA TRP A 409 -6.08 32.47 -7.20
C TRP A 409 -6.57 31.69 -8.43
N ASP A 410 -5.62 31.17 -9.21
CA ASP A 410 -5.90 30.26 -10.31
C ASP A 410 -6.25 28.84 -9.83
N GLY A 411 -6.67 27.99 -10.74
CA GLY A 411 -7.06 26.62 -10.41
C GLY A 411 -5.91 25.76 -9.92
N ASP A 412 -4.69 26.01 -10.37
CA ASP A 412 -3.50 25.27 -9.87
C ASP A 412 -3.23 25.63 -8.41
N ARG A 413 -3.26 26.89 -8.07
CA ARG A 413 -3.07 27.35 -6.69
C ARG A 413 -4.16 26.80 -5.77
N LEU A 414 -5.43 26.88 -6.19
CA LEU A 414 -6.58 26.36 -5.44
C LEU A 414 -6.45 24.86 -5.20
N TYR A 415 -6.07 24.08 -6.22
CA TYR A 415 -5.87 22.65 -6.10
C TYR A 415 -4.74 22.30 -5.11
N HIS A 416 -3.60 22.95 -5.24
CA HIS A 416 -2.44 22.63 -4.41
C HIS A 416 -2.61 23.07 -2.96
N GLU A 417 -3.26 24.22 -2.69
CA GLU A 417 -3.56 24.64 -1.32
C GLU A 417 -4.62 23.72 -0.68
N ALA A 418 -5.68 23.33 -1.40
CA ALA A 418 -6.66 22.36 -0.91
C ALA A 418 -6.02 21.00 -0.62
N ARG A 419 -5.15 20.49 -1.51
CA ARG A 419 -4.39 19.26 -1.31
C ARG A 419 -3.48 19.35 -0.07
N LYS A 420 -2.80 20.47 0.13
CA LYS A 420 -1.93 20.72 1.28
C LYS A 420 -2.72 20.69 2.59
N ILE A 421 -3.90 21.32 2.63
CA ILE A 421 -4.81 21.28 3.78
C ILE A 421 -5.29 19.86 4.04
N MET A 422 -5.71 19.12 3.01
CA MET A 422 -6.14 17.72 3.15
C MET A 422 -5.03 16.84 3.72
N GLY A 423 -3.78 16.99 3.27
CA GLY A 423 -2.64 16.29 3.85
C GLY A 423 -2.48 16.56 5.33
N ALA A 424 -2.55 17.84 5.73
CA ALA A 424 -2.49 18.23 7.14
C ALA A 424 -3.65 17.64 7.97
N TYR A 425 -4.86 17.61 7.41
CA TYR A 425 -6.03 17.02 8.04
C TYR A 425 -5.78 15.54 8.39
N PHE A 426 -5.27 14.75 7.43
CA PHE A 426 -4.97 13.33 7.70
C PHE A 426 -3.78 13.14 8.64
N GLN A 427 -2.78 14.00 8.60
CA GLN A 427 -1.68 13.98 9.57
C GLN A 427 -2.21 14.17 10.99
N ILE A 428 -3.04 15.18 11.21
CA ILE A 428 -3.61 15.49 12.52
C ILE A 428 -4.52 14.37 13.01
N ILE A 429 -5.50 13.95 12.20
CA ILE A 429 -6.46 12.90 12.58
C ILE A 429 -5.73 11.58 12.87
N THR A 430 -4.76 11.21 12.03
CA THR A 430 -4.02 9.97 12.21
C THR A 430 -3.23 9.97 13.52
N TYR A 431 -2.49 11.03 13.82
CA TYR A 431 -1.60 11.03 14.99
C TYR A 431 -2.30 11.43 16.30
N ARG A 432 -3.32 12.30 16.25
CA ARG A 432 -4.07 12.73 17.43
C ARG A 432 -5.19 11.77 17.80
N ASP A 433 -5.98 11.31 16.80
CA ASP A 433 -7.26 10.65 17.05
C ASP A 433 -7.21 9.14 16.83
N TYR A 434 -6.40 8.65 15.88
CA TYR A 434 -6.37 7.24 15.47
C TYR A 434 -5.25 6.42 16.10
N LEU A 435 -3.99 6.82 15.94
CA LEU A 435 -2.84 6.05 16.43
C LEU A 435 -2.85 5.77 17.93
N PRO A 436 -3.27 6.70 18.81
CA PRO A 436 -3.36 6.42 20.23
C PRO A 436 -4.29 5.24 20.56
N LEU A 437 -5.34 5.05 19.76
CA LEU A 437 -6.27 3.93 19.91
C LEU A 437 -5.70 2.59 19.40
N ILE A 438 -4.68 2.65 18.56
CA ILE A 438 -4.06 1.47 17.96
C ILE A 438 -2.88 0.97 18.78
N VAL A 439 -1.92 1.85 19.10
CA VAL A 439 -0.65 1.47 19.75
C VAL A 439 -0.64 1.71 21.26
N GLY A 440 -1.64 2.43 21.78
CA GLY A 440 -1.77 2.74 23.19
C GLY A 440 -0.98 3.98 23.65
N PRO A 441 -1.36 4.55 24.81
CA PRO A 441 -0.82 5.82 25.30
C PRO A 441 0.68 5.76 25.61
N ASP A 442 1.20 4.64 26.09
CA ASP A 442 2.61 4.51 26.49
C ASP A 442 3.55 4.62 25.27
N LEU A 443 3.22 3.97 24.16
CA LEU A 443 4.01 4.07 22.93
C LEU A 443 3.87 5.43 22.28
N ILE A 444 2.71 6.07 22.36
CA ILE A 444 2.53 7.46 21.93
C ILE A 444 3.45 8.38 22.73
N ALA A 445 3.44 8.28 24.05
CA ALA A 445 4.30 9.10 24.91
C ALA A 445 5.79 8.88 24.63
N LYS A 446 6.19 7.64 24.37
CA LYS A 446 7.59 7.26 24.14
C LYS A 446 8.11 7.66 22.75
N LEU A 447 7.34 7.47 21.69
CA LEU A 447 7.80 7.56 20.30
C LEU A 447 7.13 8.67 19.49
N LEU A 448 5.94 9.12 19.87
CA LEU A 448 5.09 10.00 19.08
C LEU A 448 4.58 11.21 19.89
N SER A 449 5.26 11.57 20.99
CA SER A 449 4.98 12.77 21.78
C SER A 449 5.20 14.07 20.96
N ASN A 450 5.82 15.07 21.50
CA ASN A 450 6.06 16.35 20.82
C ASN A 450 6.81 16.16 19.49
N TYR A 451 6.45 16.94 18.47
CA TYR A 451 7.15 16.94 17.19
C TYR A 451 8.53 17.60 17.35
N PRO A 452 9.63 16.88 17.07
CA PRO A 452 10.99 17.42 17.27
C PRO A 452 11.48 18.30 16.10
N GLY A 453 10.71 18.38 15.00
CA GLY A 453 11.13 19.00 13.74
C GLY A 453 11.43 17.96 12.66
N TYR A 454 11.65 18.44 11.44
CA TYR A 454 12.08 17.63 10.31
C TYR A 454 13.54 17.22 10.47
N ASP A 455 13.82 15.94 10.26
CA ASP A 455 15.16 15.35 10.30
C ASP A 455 15.49 14.72 8.93
N GLU A 456 16.42 15.34 8.20
CA GLU A 456 16.84 14.90 6.88
C GLU A 456 17.63 13.57 6.88
N THR A 457 18.06 13.10 8.03
CA THR A 457 18.73 11.81 8.18
C THR A 457 17.76 10.64 8.35
N VAL A 458 16.50 10.93 8.62
CA VAL A 458 15.45 9.94 8.78
C VAL A 458 14.85 9.55 7.43
N ASN A 459 15.00 8.28 7.07
CA ASN A 459 14.34 7.70 5.88
C ASN A 459 12.90 7.30 6.23
N PRO A 460 11.86 7.96 5.66
CA PRO A 460 10.47 7.65 5.95
C PRO A 460 9.93 6.41 5.19
N SER A 461 10.70 5.85 4.24
CA SER A 461 10.24 4.73 3.41
C SER A 461 9.65 3.59 4.25
N ILE A 462 8.55 3.03 3.76
CA ILE A 462 7.78 2.02 4.50
C ILE A 462 8.58 0.73 4.64
N ALA A 463 8.62 0.18 5.85
CA ALA A 463 9.26 -1.10 6.11
C ALA A 463 8.43 -2.28 5.60
N ASN A 464 9.08 -3.29 5.01
CA ASN A 464 8.41 -4.51 4.53
C ASN A 464 7.51 -5.16 5.58
N VAL A 465 7.99 -5.26 6.82
CA VAL A 465 7.24 -5.86 7.92
C VAL A 465 6.00 -5.03 8.31
N PHE A 466 6.06 -3.71 8.19
CA PHE A 466 4.89 -2.86 8.37
C PHE A 466 3.83 -3.17 7.31
N ALA A 467 4.20 -3.14 6.03
CA ALA A 467 3.29 -3.34 4.90
C ALA A 467 2.70 -4.76 4.82
N THR A 468 3.46 -5.80 5.22
CA THR A 468 3.05 -7.19 5.03
C THR A 468 2.55 -7.88 6.30
N ALA A 469 2.79 -7.30 7.47
CA ALA A 469 2.43 -7.89 8.75
C ALA A 469 1.81 -6.90 9.73
N ALA A 470 2.59 -5.96 10.28
CA ALA A 470 2.14 -5.19 11.45
C ALA A 470 0.90 -4.35 11.16
N TYR A 471 0.85 -3.62 10.04
CA TYR A 471 -0.31 -2.78 9.73
C TYR A 471 -1.51 -3.56 9.15
N ARG A 472 -1.34 -4.88 8.91
CA ARG A 472 -2.44 -5.79 8.56
C ARG A 472 -3.22 -6.31 9.76
N PHE A 473 -3.00 -5.78 10.96
CA PHE A 473 -3.82 -6.06 12.14
C PHE A 473 -5.32 -5.73 11.89
N GLY A 474 -5.60 -4.73 11.05
CA GLY A 474 -6.95 -4.31 10.68
C GLY A 474 -7.81 -5.42 10.06
N HIS A 475 -7.19 -6.45 9.44
CA HIS A 475 -7.90 -7.61 8.89
C HIS A 475 -8.62 -8.44 9.97
N LEU A 476 -8.21 -8.31 11.23
CA LEU A 476 -8.73 -9.07 12.36
C LEU A 476 -9.88 -8.37 13.12
N ILE A 477 -10.15 -7.11 12.77
CA ILE A 477 -11.19 -6.29 13.40
C ILE A 477 -12.32 -5.92 12.44
N LEU A 478 -12.41 -6.61 11.29
CA LEU A 478 -13.50 -6.53 10.34
C LEU A 478 -14.73 -7.29 10.84
N GLN A 479 -15.90 -6.65 10.85
CA GLN A 479 -17.19 -7.32 11.04
C GLN A 479 -17.57 -8.14 9.80
N SER A 480 -18.52 -9.06 9.98
CA SER A 480 -19.03 -9.88 8.87
C SER A 480 -19.95 -9.13 7.91
N SER A 481 -20.42 -7.92 8.29
CA SER A 481 -21.31 -7.10 7.47
C SER A 481 -20.79 -5.67 7.32
N VAL A 482 -21.12 -5.04 6.21
CA VAL A 482 -21.07 -3.60 6.05
C VAL A 482 -22.42 -3.05 6.44
N PHE A 483 -22.52 -2.46 7.62
CA PHE A 483 -23.79 -2.00 8.18
C PHE A 483 -24.32 -0.78 7.42
N ARG A 484 -25.62 -0.75 7.17
CA ARG A 484 -26.37 0.37 6.61
C ARG A 484 -27.47 0.78 7.57
N LEU A 485 -27.39 1.99 8.09
CA LEU A 485 -28.30 2.48 9.12
C LEU A 485 -29.13 3.68 8.63
N ASN A 486 -30.37 3.75 9.07
CA ASN A 486 -31.27 4.89 8.83
C ASN A 486 -30.89 6.11 9.71
N LYS A 487 -31.66 7.21 9.63
CA LYS A 487 -31.43 8.44 10.42
C LYS A 487 -31.51 8.21 11.93
N GLN A 488 -32.20 7.18 12.38
CA GLN A 488 -32.29 6.78 13.79
C GLN A 488 -31.18 5.80 14.21
N TYR A 489 -30.22 5.52 13.34
CA TYR A 489 -29.15 4.54 13.54
C TYR A 489 -29.66 3.10 13.79
N GLN A 490 -30.83 2.80 13.24
CA GLN A 490 -31.37 1.44 13.17
C GLN A 490 -31.08 0.83 11.81
N GLU A 491 -31.23 -0.48 11.68
CA GLU A 491 -31.07 -1.17 10.39
C GLU A 491 -31.91 -0.47 9.30
N HIS A 492 -31.32 -0.28 8.12
CA HIS A 492 -31.98 0.47 7.04
C HIS A 492 -33.17 -0.34 6.48
N PRO A 493 -34.43 0.17 6.53
CA PRO A 493 -35.62 -0.63 6.25
C PRO A 493 -35.70 -1.13 4.80
N LYS A 494 -35.15 -0.38 3.85
CA LYS A 494 -35.20 -0.70 2.42
C LYS A 494 -33.95 -1.40 1.93
N PHE A 495 -32.81 -1.07 2.50
CA PHE A 495 -31.49 -1.56 2.08
C PHE A 495 -30.78 -2.17 3.27
N PRO A 496 -31.06 -3.44 3.65
CA PRO A 496 -30.46 -4.08 4.81
C PRO A 496 -28.93 -4.23 4.63
N SER A 497 -28.23 -4.38 5.74
CA SER A 497 -26.77 -4.51 5.79
C SER A 497 -26.29 -5.77 5.06
N PRO A 498 -25.52 -5.65 3.98
CA PRO A 498 -24.99 -6.79 3.25
C PRO A 498 -23.85 -7.47 4.01
N LEU A 499 -23.63 -8.76 3.80
CA LEU A 499 -22.42 -9.44 4.18
C LEU A 499 -21.22 -8.84 3.44
N LEU A 500 -20.08 -8.83 4.09
CA LEU A 500 -18.89 -8.12 3.57
C LEU A 500 -18.46 -8.66 2.21
N HIS A 501 -18.46 -9.99 1.99
CA HIS A 501 -18.06 -10.56 0.70
C HIS A 501 -18.98 -10.13 -0.46
N LEU A 502 -20.25 -9.78 -0.20
CA LEU A 502 -21.20 -9.28 -1.21
C LEU A 502 -20.99 -7.77 -1.54
N THR A 503 -20.02 -7.12 -0.91
CA THR A 503 -19.71 -5.71 -1.15
C THR A 503 -18.45 -5.51 -2.01
N PHE A 504 -17.67 -6.55 -2.24
CA PHE A 504 -16.43 -6.44 -3.00
C PHE A 504 -16.70 -6.12 -4.46
N PHE A 505 -16.14 -5.01 -4.93
CA PHE A 505 -16.28 -4.50 -6.29
C PHE A 505 -17.75 -4.34 -6.73
N GLN A 506 -18.60 -3.87 -5.81
CA GLN A 506 -20.03 -3.64 -6.01
C GLN A 506 -20.43 -2.18 -5.79
N PRO A 507 -19.82 -1.20 -6.51
CA PRO A 507 -20.11 0.22 -6.33
C PRO A 507 -21.55 0.59 -6.65
N TRP A 508 -22.26 -0.22 -7.44
CA TRP A 508 -23.67 -0.04 -7.73
C TRP A 508 -24.54 -0.03 -6.47
N LYS A 509 -24.11 -0.70 -5.38
CA LYS A 509 -24.81 -0.64 -4.08
C LYS A 509 -24.74 0.75 -3.46
N VAL A 510 -23.70 1.53 -3.75
CA VAL A 510 -23.65 2.96 -3.38
C VAL A 510 -24.56 3.78 -4.29
N VAL A 511 -24.55 3.53 -5.60
CA VAL A 511 -25.32 4.31 -6.57
C VAL A 511 -26.82 4.14 -6.41
N TYR A 512 -27.32 2.91 -6.16
CA TYR A 512 -28.74 2.58 -6.18
C TYR A 512 -29.35 2.22 -4.82
N GLU A 513 -28.54 1.96 -3.80
CA GLU A 513 -29.01 1.46 -2.50
C GLU A 513 -28.78 2.46 -1.36
N GLY A 514 -29.19 3.72 -1.55
CA GLY A 514 -29.26 4.73 -0.50
C GLY A 514 -28.03 5.63 -0.34
N GLY A 515 -27.02 5.46 -1.17
CA GLY A 515 -25.82 6.31 -1.17
C GLY A 515 -24.86 6.00 -0.02
N VAL A 516 -24.03 7.01 0.31
CA VAL A 516 -22.97 6.86 1.33
C VAL A 516 -23.47 7.06 2.75
N ASP A 517 -24.53 7.86 2.97
CA ASP A 517 -24.98 8.23 4.32
C ASP A 517 -25.34 7.01 5.20
N PRO A 518 -26.12 5.99 4.71
CA PRO A 518 -26.42 4.81 5.51
C PRO A 518 -25.18 4.01 5.88
N ILE A 519 -24.21 3.92 4.99
CA ILE A 519 -22.95 3.19 5.19
C ILE A 519 -22.12 3.92 6.24
N LEU A 520 -21.96 5.25 6.12
CA LEU A 520 -21.21 6.04 7.09
C LEU A 520 -21.86 5.97 8.48
N ARG A 521 -23.21 6.01 8.58
CA ARG A 521 -23.88 5.75 9.87
C ARG A 521 -23.57 4.35 10.41
N GLY A 522 -23.49 3.34 9.53
CA GLY A 522 -23.09 1.99 9.91
C GLY A 522 -21.68 1.94 10.48
N LEU A 523 -20.74 2.63 9.83
CA LEU A 523 -19.33 2.68 10.28
C LEU A 523 -19.17 3.34 11.65
N ILE A 524 -19.89 4.42 11.92
CA ILE A 524 -19.79 5.13 13.21
C ILE A 524 -20.73 4.60 14.29
N GLY A 525 -21.89 4.05 13.89
CA GLY A 525 -22.94 3.58 14.80
C GLY A 525 -22.90 2.08 15.14
N ARG A 526 -21.96 1.34 14.60
CA ARG A 526 -21.73 -0.07 14.92
C ARG A 526 -20.28 -0.31 15.35
N PRO A 527 -20.05 -1.25 16.28
CA PRO A 527 -18.69 -1.55 16.77
C PRO A 527 -17.86 -2.30 15.73
N ALA A 528 -16.53 -2.16 15.83
CA ALA A 528 -15.59 -3.06 15.19
C ALA A 528 -15.71 -4.49 15.76
N LYS A 529 -15.14 -5.49 15.07
CA LYS A 529 -14.96 -6.82 15.64
C LYS A 529 -13.84 -6.79 16.67
N LEU A 530 -14.03 -7.49 17.78
CA LEU A 530 -12.96 -7.74 18.74
C LEU A 530 -12.03 -8.84 18.20
N ASN A 531 -10.72 -8.58 18.12
CA ASN A 531 -9.74 -9.62 17.86
C ASN A 531 -9.45 -10.39 19.17
N GLN A 532 -9.64 -11.71 19.14
CA GLN A 532 -9.36 -12.60 20.26
C GLN A 532 -8.62 -13.84 19.77
N GLN A 533 -7.74 -14.38 20.62
CA GLN A 533 -7.09 -15.66 20.37
C GLN A 533 -8.17 -16.75 20.22
N GLY A 534 -8.09 -17.50 19.11
CA GLY A 534 -9.08 -18.53 18.79
C GLY A 534 -10.34 -18.03 18.05
N ASN A 535 -10.52 -16.70 17.94
CA ASN A 535 -11.60 -16.05 17.17
C ASN A 535 -11.06 -14.82 16.43
N MET A 536 -10.03 -15.01 15.57
CA MET A 536 -9.27 -13.89 15.05
C MET A 536 -9.91 -13.24 13.81
N MET A 537 -10.30 -14.02 12.79
CA MET A 537 -10.72 -13.48 11.50
C MET A 537 -12.08 -14.03 11.08
N THR A 538 -13.00 -13.14 10.65
CA THR A 538 -14.29 -13.54 10.08
C THR A 538 -14.11 -14.40 8.81
N GLU A 539 -15.01 -15.36 8.59
CA GLU A 539 -15.03 -16.18 7.37
C GLU A 539 -15.19 -15.34 6.09
N GLU A 540 -15.80 -14.17 6.20
CA GLU A 540 -16.04 -13.26 5.08
C GLU A 540 -14.76 -12.86 4.32
N VAL A 541 -13.62 -12.83 5.00
CA VAL A 541 -12.31 -12.58 4.39
C VAL A 541 -11.33 -13.74 4.52
N ARG A 542 -11.61 -14.72 5.40
CA ARG A 542 -10.79 -15.92 5.52
C ARG A 542 -11.17 -17.01 4.51
N ASP A 543 -12.44 -17.15 4.21
CA ASP A 543 -12.95 -18.19 3.32
C ASP A 543 -13.70 -17.65 2.09
N LYS A 544 -14.18 -16.38 2.14
CA LYS A 544 -15.00 -15.76 1.10
C LYS A 544 -14.40 -14.50 0.51
N LEU A 545 -13.07 -14.27 0.71
CA LEU A 545 -12.42 -13.11 0.13
C LEU A 545 -12.51 -13.13 -1.39
N PHE A 546 -13.17 -12.11 -1.96
CA PHE A 546 -13.42 -12.00 -3.40
C PHE A 546 -14.11 -13.25 -3.98
N GLU A 547 -15.09 -13.76 -3.25
CA GLU A 547 -15.94 -14.85 -3.72
C GLU A 547 -16.87 -14.35 -4.81
N PHE A 548 -16.60 -14.73 -6.06
CA PHE A 548 -17.43 -14.41 -7.21
C PHE A 548 -18.09 -15.65 -7.82
N THR A 549 -17.55 -16.81 -7.52
CA THR A 549 -18.11 -18.13 -7.82
C THR A 549 -17.73 -19.06 -6.68
N ALA A 550 -18.61 -19.98 -6.33
CA ALA A 550 -18.34 -20.97 -5.30
C ALA A 550 -16.96 -21.64 -5.51
N ASN A 551 -16.20 -21.83 -4.44
CA ASN A 551 -14.88 -22.47 -4.40
C ASN A 551 -13.67 -21.67 -4.95
N LEU A 552 -13.85 -20.45 -5.45
CA LEU A 552 -12.74 -19.64 -5.98
C LEU A 552 -12.36 -18.44 -5.11
N ALA A 553 -12.93 -18.34 -3.92
CA ALA A 553 -12.58 -17.35 -2.92
C ALA A 553 -11.16 -17.58 -2.36
N GLN A 554 -10.52 -16.50 -1.91
CA GLN A 554 -9.20 -16.53 -1.30
C GLN A 554 -9.27 -16.52 0.22
N ASP A 555 -8.12 -16.75 0.87
CA ASP A 555 -7.94 -16.66 2.33
C ASP A 555 -6.99 -15.52 2.66
N LEU A 556 -7.49 -14.46 3.29
CA LEU A 556 -6.70 -13.26 3.62
C LEU A 556 -5.59 -13.56 4.64
N ALA A 557 -5.82 -14.47 5.60
CA ALA A 557 -4.80 -14.88 6.56
C ALA A 557 -3.63 -15.59 5.89
N SER A 558 -3.95 -16.56 5.01
CA SER A 558 -2.94 -17.25 4.20
C SER A 558 -2.18 -16.29 3.29
N LEU A 559 -2.88 -15.32 2.66
CA LEU A 559 -2.27 -14.28 1.84
C LEU A 559 -1.29 -13.41 2.63
N ASN A 560 -1.61 -13.04 3.88
CA ASN A 560 -0.73 -12.23 4.71
C ASN A 560 0.59 -12.97 5.02
N MET A 561 0.49 -14.22 5.46
CA MET A 561 1.67 -15.03 5.78
C MET A 561 2.51 -15.35 4.53
N GLN A 562 1.86 -15.73 3.43
CA GLN A 562 2.55 -16.01 2.17
C GLN A 562 3.25 -14.78 1.62
N ARG A 563 2.63 -13.60 1.73
CA ARG A 563 3.22 -12.32 1.31
C ARG A 563 4.42 -11.93 2.18
N ALA A 564 4.36 -12.14 3.49
CA ALA A 564 5.48 -11.90 4.38
C ALA A 564 6.67 -12.81 4.05
N ARG A 565 6.43 -14.08 3.71
CA ARG A 565 7.47 -15.02 3.22
C ARG A 565 8.01 -14.58 1.86
N ASP A 566 7.16 -14.18 0.91
CA ASP A 566 7.54 -13.65 -0.40
C ASP A 566 8.46 -12.42 -0.29
N HIS A 567 8.21 -11.55 0.69
CA HIS A 567 9.02 -10.36 0.95
C HIS A 567 10.29 -10.64 1.79
N GLY A 568 10.59 -11.90 2.06
CA GLY A 568 11.79 -12.28 2.82
C GLY A 568 11.78 -11.84 4.27
N ASN A 569 10.60 -11.62 4.87
CA ASN A 569 10.56 -11.31 6.30
C ASN A 569 11.03 -12.50 7.13
N PRO A 570 11.97 -12.31 8.07
CA PRO A 570 12.37 -13.35 9.01
C PRO A 570 11.23 -13.73 9.96
N GLY A 571 11.47 -14.73 10.80
CA GLY A 571 10.49 -15.18 11.77
C GLY A 571 10.30 -14.21 12.95
N TYR A 572 9.35 -14.54 13.79
CA TYR A 572 8.84 -13.74 14.89
C TYR A 572 9.91 -13.15 15.81
N ASN A 573 10.84 -13.97 16.32
CA ASN A 573 11.85 -13.52 17.27
C ASN A 573 12.81 -12.47 16.73
N ALA A 574 13.11 -12.48 15.41
CA ALA A 574 13.97 -11.46 14.82
C ALA A 574 13.39 -10.04 14.97
N PHE A 575 12.06 -9.91 14.87
CA PHE A 575 11.39 -8.63 15.07
C PHE A 575 11.18 -8.29 16.54
N ARG A 576 11.00 -9.28 17.41
CA ARG A 576 10.99 -9.04 18.86
C ARG A 576 12.34 -8.49 19.33
N LYS A 577 13.43 -9.07 18.85
CA LYS A 577 14.79 -8.56 19.08
C LYS A 577 14.94 -7.10 18.62
N PHE A 578 14.49 -6.78 17.41
CA PHE A 578 14.50 -5.40 16.92
C PHE A 578 13.77 -4.43 17.85
N CYS A 579 12.66 -4.86 18.40
CA CYS A 579 11.85 -4.07 19.35
C CYS A 579 12.39 -4.09 20.80
N GLY A 580 13.49 -4.77 21.10
CA GLY A 580 14.00 -4.94 22.48
C GLY A 580 13.08 -5.74 23.39
N LEU A 581 12.25 -6.60 22.78
CA LEU A 581 11.33 -7.49 23.51
C LEU A 581 12.00 -8.85 23.76
N SER A 582 11.50 -9.61 24.78
CA SER A 582 11.98 -10.97 25.04
C SER A 582 11.79 -11.88 23.83
N GLU A 583 12.78 -12.74 23.55
CA GLU A 583 12.78 -13.72 22.47
C GLU A 583 12.45 -15.10 23.03
N PRO A 584 11.19 -15.57 23.02
CA PRO A 584 10.83 -16.89 23.54
C PRO A 584 11.58 -18.00 22.79
N GLN A 585 12.18 -18.93 23.54
CA GLN A 585 12.93 -20.06 23.00
C GLN A 585 12.25 -21.41 23.28
N SER A 586 11.35 -21.46 24.25
CA SER A 586 10.65 -22.66 24.70
C SER A 586 9.12 -22.48 24.64
N GLU A 587 8.38 -23.60 24.87
CA GLU A 587 6.92 -23.56 25.05
C GLU A 587 6.53 -22.66 26.21
N SER A 588 7.23 -22.75 27.35
CA SER A 588 6.94 -21.95 28.53
C SER A 588 7.12 -20.45 28.26
N ASP A 589 8.23 -20.07 27.60
CA ASP A 589 8.49 -18.66 27.29
C ASP A 589 7.43 -18.12 26.32
N LEU A 590 7.09 -18.91 25.29
CA LEU A 590 6.05 -18.52 24.34
C LEU A 590 4.67 -18.43 25.00
N ALA A 591 4.37 -19.36 25.93
CA ALA A 591 3.12 -19.32 26.69
C ALA A 591 3.04 -18.09 27.61
N GLU A 592 4.16 -17.66 28.18
CA GLU A 592 4.23 -16.43 28.96
C GLU A 592 3.98 -15.20 28.09
N VAL A 593 4.62 -15.10 26.94
CA VAL A 593 4.41 -13.98 26.02
C VAL A 593 2.97 -13.93 25.51
N MET A 594 2.42 -15.07 25.09
CA MET A 594 1.06 -15.16 24.56
C MET A 594 -0.02 -15.13 25.64
N LYS A 595 0.34 -15.26 26.92
CA LYS A 595 -0.59 -15.48 28.05
C LYS A 595 -1.55 -16.65 27.80
N ASN A 596 -1.11 -17.63 27.00
CA ASN A 596 -1.92 -18.78 26.57
C ASN A 596 -1.07 -19.99 26.21
N ARG A 597 -1.02 -20.95 27.12
CA ARG A 597 -0.25 -22.19 26.94
C ARG A 597 -0.79 -23.07 25.81
N THR A 598 -2.11 -23.12 25.63
CA THR A 598 -2.72 -23.91 24.57
C THR A 598 -2.35 -23.37 23.20
N LEU A 599 -2.32 -22.05 23.05
CA LEU A 599 -1.89 -21.38 21.80
C LEU A 599 -0.39 -21.61 21.55
N ALA A 600 0.45 -21.50 22.57
CA ALA A 600 1.89 -21.77 22.46
C ALA A 600 2.15 -23.20 21.97
N LYS A 601 1.46 -24.20 22.53
CA LYS A 601 1.52 -25.60 22.07
C LYS A 601 1.11 -25.74 20.61
N LYS A 602 0.03 -25.07 20.17
CA LYS A 602 -0.42 -25.09 18.77
C LYS A 602 0.64 -24.50 17.83
N PHE A 603 1.27 -23.39 18.21
CA PHE A 603 2.34 -22.78 17.45
C PHE A 603 3.54 -23.70 17.30
N LEU A 604 4.01 -24.31 18.40
CA LEU A 604 5.14 -25.22 18.35
C LEU A 604 4.87 -26.52 17.61
N ALA A 605 3.64 -27.04 17.68
CA ALA A 605 3.21 -28.19 16.90
C ALA A 605 3.22 -27.89 15.38
N LEU A 606 3.04 -26.63 14.96
CA LEU A 606 3.07 -26.20 13.57
C LEU A 606 4.49 -25.84 13.11
N TYR A 607 5.23 -25.05 13.87
CA TYR A 607 6.47 -24.41 13.46
C TYR A 607 7.75 -25.04 14.07
N GLY A 608 7.60 -25.88 15.08
CA GLY A 608 8.69 -26.52 15.81
C GLY A 608 9.48 -25.60 16.73
N THR A 609 9.63 -24.34 16.40
CA THR A 609 10.35 -23.32 17.18
C THR A 609 9.71 -21.95 17.05
N PRO A 610 9.73 -21.10 18.09
CA PRO A 610 9.26 -19.72 18.00
C PRO A 610 9.98 -18.89 16.92
N ASN A 611 11.24 -19.22 16.62
CA ASN A 611 12.04 -18.55 15.60
C ASN A 611 11.45 -18.68 14.18
N ASN A 612 10.65 -19.71 13.92
CA ASN A 612 10.05 -19.97 12.62
C ASN A 612 8.67 -19.36 12.43
N ILE A 613 8.00 -18.97 13.51
CA ILE A 613 6.59 -18.48 13.43
C ILE A 613 6.53 -17.27 12.50
N ASP A 614 5.59 -17.29 11.56
CA ASP A 614 5.36 -16.14 10.70
C ASP A 614 4.96 -14.91 11.52
N VAL A 615 5.64 -13.80 11.28
CA VAL A 615 5.54 -12.58 12.10
C VAL A 615 4.11 -12.05 12.19
N TRP A 616 3.31 -12.17 11.11
CA TRP A 616 1.94 -11.69 11.12
C TRP A 616 1.07 -12.43 12.15
N VAL A 617 1.04 -13.76 12.09
CA VAL A 617 0.16 -14.55 12.96
C VAL A 617 0.61 -14.51 14.42
N ALA A 618 1.92 -14.47 14.68
CA ALA A 618 2.42 -14.36 16.03
C ALA A 618 2.14 -12.99 16.64
N GLY A 619 2.48 -11.91 15.95
CA GLY A 619 2.23 -10.54 16.42
C GLY A 619 0.74 -10.23 16.60
N ALA A 620 -0.11 -10.78 15.71
CA ALA A 620 -1.56 -10.67 15.80
C ALA A 620 -2.17 -11.44 16.99
N SER A 621 -1.44 -12.41 17.52
CA SER A 621 -1.87 -13.25 18.63
C SER A 621 -1.37 -12.75 20.00
N GLU A 622 -0.47 -11.78 20.06
CA GLU A 622 -0.04 -11.20 21.33
C GLU A 622 -1.21 -10.51 22.06
N PRO A 623 -1.28 -10.59 23.38
CA PRO A 623 -2.22 -9.79 24.17
C PRO A 623 -2.04 -8.29 23.88
N PHE A 624 -3.14 -7.56 23.87
CA PHE A 624 -3.10 -6.12 23.60
C PHE A 624 -2.33 -5.36 24.68
N LEU A 625 -1.63 -4.32 24.26
CA LEU A 625 -1.13 -3.30 25.18
C LEU A 625 -2.31 -2.55 25.82
N PRO A 626 -2.15 -1.99 27.04
CA PRO A 626 -3.18 -1.19 27.67
C PRO A 626 -3.68 -0.05 26.76
N GLY A 627 -4.98 0.03 26.58
CA GLY A 627 -5.60 1.06 25.72
C GLY A 627 -5.32 0.93 24.20
N ALA A 628 -4.80 -0.22 23.74
CA ALA A 628 -4.41 -0.47 22.37
C ALA A 628 -5.27 -1.53 21.67
N LYS A 629 -5.09 -1.68 20.35
CA LYS A 629 -5.66 -2.74 19.51
C LYS A 629 -4.63 -3.77 19.04
N VAL A 630 -3.38 -3.61 19.43
CA VAL A 630 -2.27 -4.49 19.06
C VAL A 630 -1.44 -4.84 20.29
N GLY A 631 -0.71 -5.95 20.21
CA GLY A 631 0.25 -6.36 21.23
C GLY A 631 1.61 -5.62 21.12
N PRO A 632 2.57 -5.96 21.99
CA PRO A 632 3.85 -5.27 22.08
C PRO A 632 4.63 -5.21 20.77
N LEU A 633 4.67 -6.31 20.01
CA LEU A 633 5.42 -6.36 18.76
C LEU A 633 4.83 -5.44 17.69
N PHE A 634 3.55 -5.56 17.43
CA PHE A 634 2.90 -4.71 16.40
C PHE A 634 2.85 -3.25 16.84
N GLY A 635 2.66 -3.00 18.15
CA GLY A 635 2.73 -1.65 18.70
C GLY A 635 4.08 -0.99 18.41
N CYS A 636 5.18 -1.68 18.70
CA CYS A 636 6.54 -1.20 18.40
C CYS A 636 6.74 -0.93 16.89
N LEU A 637 6.43 -1.91 16.03
CA LEU A 637 6.66 -1.79 14.59
C LEU A 637 5.84 -0.66 13.96
N ILE A 638 4.57 -0.51 14.37
CA ILE A 638 3.67 0.54 13.90
C ILE A 638 4.17 1.91 14.38
N ALA A 639 4.41 2.06 15.68
CA ALA A 639 4.83 3.34 16.25
C ALA A 639 6.18 3.81 15.67
N THR A 640 7.14 2.88 15.46
CA THR A 640 8.43 3.19 14.83
C THR A 640 8.25 3.67 13.38
N GLN A 641 7.37 3.04 12.61
CA GLN A 641 7.12 3.49 11.23
C GLN A 641 6.47 4.88 11.20
N PHE A 642 5.46 5.11 12.03
CA PHE A 642 4.81 6.42 12.09
C PHE A 642 5.75 7.52 12.64
N GLN A 643 6.67 7.18 13.55
CA GLN A 643 7.72 8.11 13.98
C GLN A 643 8.57 8.57 12.79
N ARG A 644 9.03 7.62 11.96
CA ARG A 644 9.83 7.92 10.76
C ARG A 644 9.05 8.70 9.70
N LEU A 645 7.77 8.38 9.50
CA LEU A 645 6.89 9.11 8.58
C LEU A 645 6.74 10.58 8.98
N ARG A 646 6.65 10.87 10.28
CA ARG A 646 6.52 12.23 10.80
C ARG A 646 7.84 13.00 10.74
N GLN A 647 8.93 12.40 11.20
CA GLN A 647 10.23 13.07 11.32
C GLN A 647 10.93 13.22 9.96
N GLY A 648 10.75 12.26 9.05
CA GLY A 648 11.37 12.27 7.73
C GLY A 648 10.56 13.02 6.66
N ASP A 649 9.47 13.67 7.02
CA ASP A 649 8.62 14.43 6.10
C ASP A 649 8.85 15.94 6.22
N ARG A 650 9.50 16.53 5.21
CA ARG A 650 9.76 17.98 5.16
C ARG A 650 8.47 18.81 5.08
N PHE A 651 7.40 18.25 4.56
CA PHE A 651 6.08 18.88 4.44
C PHE A 651 5.11 18.53 5.58
N TRP A 652 5.63 18.00 6.69
CA TRP A 652 4.83 17.75 7.88
C TRP A 652 4.16 19.04 8.35
N TRP A 653 2.86 19.00 8.71
CA TRP A 653 2.06 20.19 8.97
C TRP A 653 2.60 21.12 10.07
N GLU A 654 3.30 20.57 11.08
CA GLU A 654 3.94 21.36 12.16
C GLU A 654 5.29 21.93 11.77
N ASN A 655 5.94 21.41 10.69
CA ASN A 655 7.26 21.85 10.30
C ASN A 655 7.27 23.34 9.95
N SER A 656 8.37 24.01 10.31
CA SER A 656 8.53 25.45 10.08
C SER A 656 8.38 25.79 8.59
N GLY A 657 7.63 26.85 8.29
CA GLY A 657 7.42 27.33 6.92
C GLY A 657 6.39 26.54 6.10
N VAL A 658 5.79 25.46 6.62
CA VAL A 658 4.73 24.73 5.92
C VAL A 658 3.40 25.47 6.04
N PHE A 659 3.00 25.85 7.24
CA PHE A 659 1.83 26.67 7.53
C PHE A 659 2.21 27.82 8.47
N THR A 660 1.46 28.94 8.42
CA THR A 660 1.56 30.02 9.42
C THR A 660 1.00 29.52 10.76
N GLU A 661 1.33 30.20 11.86
CA GLU A 661 0.81 29.80 13.18
C GLU A 661 -0.72 29.94 13.26
N ALA A 662 -1.30 30.96 12.64
CA ALA A 662 -2.75 31.10 12.54
C ALA A 662 -3.41 29.95 11.77
N GLN A 663 -2.78 29.49 10.66
CA GLN A 663 -3.26 28.32 9.92
C GLN A 663 -3.12 27.03 10.75
N LYS A 664 -1.99 26.84 11.46
CA LYS A 664 -1.80 25.69 12.34
C LYS A 664 -2.84 25.64 13.45
N GLU A 665 -3.13 26.78 14.08
CA GLU A 665 -4.15 26.84 15.14
C GLU A 665 -5.52 26.48 14.59
N SER A 666 -5.90 26.99 13.43
CA SER A 666 -7.16 26.61 12.80
C SER A 666 -7.24 25.12 12.44
N LEU A 667 -6.16 24.54 11.89
CA LEU A 667 -6.07 23.13 11.52
C LEU A 667 -6.31 22.19 12.72
N ARG A 668 -5.98 22.60 13.95
CA ARG A 668 -6.20 21.77 15.16
C ARG A 668 -7.68 21.43 15.38
N HIS A 669 -8.61 22.17 14.82
CA HIS A 669 -10.04 21.92 14.94
C HIS A 669 -10.58 20.83 13.99
N VAL A 670 -9.73 20.30 13.09
CA VAL A 670 -10.14 19.22 12.18
C VAL A 670 -10.56 17.96 12.94
N SER A 671 -11.61 17.30 12.45
CA SER A 671 -12.01 15.97 12.92
C SER A 671 -12.68 15.18 11.81
N PHE A 672 -12.62 13.84 11.89
CA PHE A 672 -13.32 13.00 10.93
C PHE A 672 -14.84 13.18 11.01
N SER A 673 -15.35 13.42 12.20
CA SER A 673 -16.77 13.75 12.42
C SER A 673 -17.18 15.02 11.69
N ARG A 674 -16.31 16.04 11.65
CA ARG A 674 -16.59 17.27 10.89
C ARG A 674 -16.66 17.00 9.37
N PHE A 675 -15.81 16.15 8.82
CA PHE A 675 -15.91 15.74 7.41
C PHE A 675 -17.27 15.13 7.08
N ILE A 676 -17.76 14.23 7.94
CA ILE A 676 -19.08 13.63 7.78
C ILE A 676 -20.16 14.70 7.80
N CYS A 677 -20.12 15.63 8.75
CA CYS A 677 -21.09 16.72 8.86
C CYS A 677 -21.11 17.61 7.62
N ASP A 678 -19.95 18.00 7.10
CA ASP A 678 -19.84 18.95 5.99
C ASP A 678 -20.22 18.35 4.64
N ASN A 679 -20.12 17.03 4.49
CA ASN A 679 -20.22 16.37 3.18
C ASN A 679 -21.34 15.34 3.06
N THR A 680 -22.21 15.22 4.06
CA THR A 680 -23.32 14.26 4.09
C THR A 680 -24.62 14.89 4.62
N GLY A 681 -25.69 14.10 4.65
CA GLY A 681 -26.95 14.48 5.31
C GLY A 681 -27.04 14.03 6.77
N ILE A 682 -25.94 13.60 7.38
CA ILE A 682 -25.89 13.19 8.78
C ILE A 682 -25.82 14.43 9.65
N THR A 683 -26.72 14.55 10.63
CA THR A 683 -26.88 15.76 11.47
C THR A 683 -26.37 15.59 12.89
N GLU A 684 -26.13 14.38 13.33
CA GLU A 684 -25.61 14.08 14.67
C GLU A 684 -24.78 12.77 14.63
N LEU A 685 -23.68 12.72 15.37
CA LEU A 685 -22.77 11.60 15.44
C LEU A 685 -21.84 11.75 16.67
N PRO A 686 -21.10 10.71 17.07
CA PRO A 686 -20.07 10.85 18.11
C PRO A 686 -19.04 11.91 17.73
N GLN A 687 -18.62 12.74 18.68
CA GLN A 687 -17.57 13.76 18.46
C GLN A 687 -16.25 13.13 17.98
N ASN A 688 -15.87 11.99 18.56
CA ASN A 688 -14.81 11.15 18.03
C ASN A 688 -15.44 9.94 17.31
N ALA A 689 -15.44 9.98 15.98
CA ALA A 689 -16.05 8.95 15.15
C ALA A 689 -15.39 7.57 15.25
N PHE A 690 -14.18 7.46 15.78
CA PHE A 690 -13.48 6.19 16.00
C PHE A 690 -13.94 5.45 17.26
N LEU A 691 -14.64 6.15 18.15
CA LEU A 691 -15.16 5.54 19.37
C LEU A 691 -16.62 5.13 19.16
N TYR A 692 -16.89 3.85 19.46
CA TYR A 692 -18.28 3.37 19.47
C TYR A 692 -19.04 3.95 20.67
N ARG A 693 -20.21 4.52 20.38
CA ARG A 693 -21.16 5.01 21.38
C ARG A 693 -22.54 4.45 21.05
N PRO A 694 -23.24 3.84 22.00
CA PRO A 694 -24.63 3.45 21.81
C PRO A 694 -25.49 4.68 21.50
N ARG A 695 -26.50 4.52 20.66
CA ARG A 695 -27.43 5.59 20.33
C ARG A 695 -28.07 6.15 21.58
N GLY A 696 -28.12 7.49 21.70
CA GLY A 696 -28.61 8.20 22.87
C GLY A 696 -27.56 8.51 23.93
N SER A 697 -26.30 8.11 23.72
CA SER A 697 -25.18 8.41 24.61
C SER A 697 -23.98 8.92 23.81
N GLY A 698 -23.53 10.17 24.07
CA GLY A 698 -22.32 10.75 23.48
C GLY A 698 -22.42 11.14 21.99
N TYR A 699 -23.64 11.30 21.46
CA TYR A 699 -23.87 11.90 20.15
C TYR A 699 -23.96 13.43 20.27
N THR A 700 -23.35 14.13 19.34
CA THR A 700 -23.25 15.59 19.25
C THR A 700 -23.87 16.03 17.94
N LYS A 701 -24.59 17.14 17.95
CA LYS A 701 -25.11 17.74 16.71
C LYS A 701 -23.96 18.29 15.88
N CYS A 702 -24.08 18.24 14.56
CA CYS A 702 -23.08 18.78 13.64
C CYS A 702 -22.82 20.28 13.85
N SER A 703 -23.83 21.04 14.29
CA SER A 703 -23.68 22.47 14.66
C SER A 703 -22.67 22.69 15.79
N ASP A 704 -22.53 21.72 16.67
CA ASP A 704 -21.72 21.80 17.91
C ASP A 704 -20.32 21.20 17.75
N ILE A 705 -20.02 20.59 16.57
CA ILE A 705 -18.69 20.06 16.25
C ILE A 705 -17.85 21.18 15.63
N PRO A 706 -16.67 21.49 16.19
CA PRO A 706 -15.80 22.54 15.66
C PRO A 706 -15.49 22.33 14.17
N ALA A 707 -15.42 23.42 13.43
CA ALA A 707 -15.00 23.46 12.02
C ALA A 707 -13.66 24.18 11.89
N VAL A 708 -12.89 23.83 10.87
CA VAL A 708 -11.67 24.58 10.52
C VAL A 708 -12.07 25.91 9.89
N ASP A 709 -11.56 27.00 10.47
CA ASP A 709 -11.70 28.35 9.89
C ASP A 709 -10.66 28.55 8.79
N LEU A 710 -11.11 28.87 7.59
CA LEU A 710 -10.22 29.10 6.44
C LEU A 710 -9.80 30.58 6.31
N SER A 711 -10.25 31.48 7.15
CA SER A 711 -9.86 32.91 7.10
C SER A 711 -8.33 33.12 7.13
N PRO A 712 -7.51 32.30 7.83
CA PRO A 712 -6.04 32.45 7.78
C PRO A 712 -5.39 32.15 6.42
N TRP A 713 -6.15 31.68 5.43
CA TRP A 713 -5.69 31.52 4.02
C TRP A 713 -6.06 32.69 3.13
N GLN A 714 -6.75 33.72 3.65
CA GLN A 714 -7.03 34.92 2.88
C GLN A 714 -5.72 35.71 2.63
N GLU A 715 -5.44 35.99 1.37
CA GLU A 715 -4.34 36.87 0.95
C GLU A 715 -4.93 38.24 0.56
N GLY A 716 -4.27 39.33 0.96
CA GLY A 716 -4.67 40.66 0.52
C GLY A 716 -4.63 40.80 -0.99
N THR A 717 -5.54 41.57 -1.57
CA THR A 717 -5.46 41.95 -2.99
C THR A 717 -4.25 42.88 -3.19
N ILE A 718 -3.63 42.83 -4.36
CA ILE A 718 -2.41 43.59 -4.72
C ILE A 718 -2.59 45.13 -4.51
N GLU A 719 -3.81 45.60 -4.31
CA GLU A 719 -4.14 47.02 -4.04
C GLU A 719 -3.67 47.49 -2.64
N ASP A 720 -3.45 46.63 -1.65
CA ASP A 720 -3.02 47.00 -0.31
C ASP A 720 -1.51 47.26 -0.15
N HIS A 721 -0.70 47.09 -1.19
CA HIS A 721 0.75 47.33 -1.15
C HIS A 721 1.22 48.62 -1.83
N GLN A 722 0.33 49.53 -2.25
CA GLN A 722 0.72 50.84 -2.80
C GLN A 722 0.83 51.98 -1.77
N GLY A 723 1.02 51.70 -0.53
CA GLY A 723 1.07 52.67 0.57
C GLY A 723 2.42 52.79 1.31
N HIS A 724 3.56 52.61 0.69
CA HIS A 724 4.83 53.17 1.17
C HIS A 724 5.83 53.26 0.03
N GLN A 725 5.83 54.42 -0.63
CA GLN A 725 6.97 54.84 -1.46
C GLN A 725 8.01 55.45 -0.54
N ASP A 726 9.20 54.90 -0.55
CA ASP A 726 10.44 55.60 -0.23
C ASP A 726 11.33 55.66 -1.48
N PRO A 727 11.92 56.80 -1.80
CA PRO A 727 12.45 57.07 -3.12
C PRO A 727 13.94 56.78 -3.28
N GLN A 728 14.29 56.41 -4.49
CA GLN A 728 15.61 56.54 -5.14
C GLN A 728 16.70 55.50 -4.84
N ASP A 729 17.04 54.69 -5.80
CA ASP A 729 18.30 54.87 -6.49
C ASP A 729 18.31 54.27 -7.91
N HIS A 730 18.72 55.07 -8.85
CA HIS A 730 18.95 54.71 -10.26
C HIS A 730 20.21 53.86 -10.41
N ARG A 731 20.18 52.81 -11.22
CA ARG A 731 21.18 52.56 -12.28
C ARG A 731 20.78 51.44 -13.23
N ASP A 732 20.84 51.81 -14.50
CA ASP A 732 20.83 51.05 -15.74
C ASP A 732 21.56 49.68 -15.74
N HIS A 733 21.04 48.68 -16.45
CA HIS A 733 21.57 48.15 -17.71
C HIS A 733 20.79 46.91 -18.24
N ARG A 734 20.16 47.17 -19.42
CA ARG A 734 20.11 46.32 -20.67
C ARG A 734 19.67 44.86 -20.62
N ASP A 735 18.51 44.65 -21.24
CA ASP A 735 18.08 43.53 -22.09
C ASP A 735 19.12 43.15 -23.16
N PRO A 736 19.12 42.01 -23.85
CA PRO A 736 17.96 41.26 -24.35
C PRO A 736 18.18 39.74 -24.57
N GLN A 737 17.17 38.95 -24.76
CA GLN A 737 16.88 38.18 -25.99
C GLN A 737 15.94 36.96 -25.79
N ASP A 738 14.95 36.98 -26.63
CA ASP A 738 14.00 35.95 -27.01
C ASP A 738 14.59 34.52 -27.20
N HIS A 739 13.90 33.52 -26.74
CA HIS A 739 13.77 32.26 -27.45
C HIS A 739 12.34 31.69 -27.35
N LYS A 740 11.63 31.79 -28.45
CA LYS A 740 10.39 31.08 -28.75
C LYS A 740 10.64 29.58 -28.78
N VAL A 741 9.82 28.80 -28.08
CA VAL A 741 9.71 27.35 -28.25
C VAL A 741 8.31 27.02 -28.76
N ASN A 742 8.28 26.40 -29.94
CA ASN A 742 7.07 25.91 -30.63
C ASN A 742 6.42 24.72 -29.93
N PRO A 743 5.11 24.54 -30.05
CA PRO A 743 4.38 23.42 -29.48
C PRO A 743 4.53 22.16 -30.32
N ILE A 744 4.84 21.05 -29.63
CA ILE A 744 4.85 19.70 -30.22
C ILE A 744 3.47 19.10 -30.12
N THR A 745 2.86 18.81 -31.23
CA THR A 745 1.64 18.04 -31.41
C THR A 745 1.86 16.57 -31.06
N LEU A 746 1.07 16.04 -30.15
CA LEU A 746 1.00 14.61 -29.82
C LEU A 746 -0.06 13.94 -30.69
N ASN A 747 0.37 13.07 -31.59
CA ASN A 747 -0.48 12.11 -32.31
C ASN A 747 -0.73 10.86 -31.47
N HIS A 748 -1.99 10.52 -31.34
CA HIS A 748 -2.47 9.24 -30.79
C HIS A 748 -2.28 8.09 -31.78
N LYS A 749 -1.64 7.02 -31.34
CA LYS A 749 -2.01 5.65 -31.72
C LYS A 749 -1.71 4.66 -30.59
#